data_082ee94ed1c05a0d3555fb7c3f9dc958
#
_entry.id   082ee94ed1c05a0d3555fb7c3f9dc958
#
_cell.length_a   1.000
_cell.length_b   1.000
_cell.length_c   1.000
_cell.angle_alpha   90.00
_cell.angle_beta   90.00
_cell.angle_gamma   90.00
#
_symmetry.space_group_name_H-M   'P 1'
#
loop_
_entity.id
_entity.type
_entity.pdbx_description
1 polymer ?
#
loop_
_entity_poly.entity_id
_entity_poly.type
_entity_poly.pdbx_seq_one_letter_code
_entity_poly.pdbx_strand_id
1 'polypeptide(L)'
;MTKSFLFAIVVSAAFAVAASELDLTRASIVRAQRENPQQKLAADELSKHLELITGVKPHEGKLEDASVVFSFVRPAGEPKKKFISSARREGDTIRFWGDDFVTRGKVQYGSAFAVAEFLEKFLGVLWVAPGDEGIVFSSRKTCDVPEDWKWERGYPFYVSMMRNIDELWGVRMKYALRRPFPYRHAFGKWPARFMKTHPEYFGLNPYGQRGVVGGKLKSSKLCLSNDKCIEQIISDWTCAGTNKFLNVCPNDGTLGFCRCEKCLALDERRPGESFYANLTDRYLNFWNRIAERARAVRADVKVVTYIYSYYRHHPRREKILHPDNMLFGIVPSGLDDYKTDLEEWKKAGLKSGTFFIRPNFTAYHGKLPRGYERELHEIYHYYLKEGSFGFDYDGHYAPEMAFEYYVLMRQLDKPELSFERLEDEYCSQYGKCSDAAKAYFARIRERGEKGRLKVKSDMRKDGNDVLDDSMLGRFIVDFHSEEDLRKDLQLLEDADASELTAIEKKRWDALLQQARGYLTAYAAAMERKLNPPKLKPEGWRTSFDMPGLQGWRIRDLEGKCTFETSSFDRYSVKFKTRAEKSIALWRNDVPVTPGAKYTVSFDVKTTKGAGAVGIRVASSGKTIASRYFRGEPDNWRKHSMEFTVPDSTDSVALYVVVGEGAENLTIYLDHIVLSRNSATENPR
;
A
#
# COMPACT_ATOMS: atom_id res chain seq x y z
N MET A 1 35.36 -4.37 54.95
CA MET A 1 35.98 -5.43 54.16
C MET A 1 35.68 -5.11 52.69
N THR A 2 36.57 -4.36 52.08
CA THR A 2 36.51 -3.87 50.67
C THR A 2 37.09 -4.95 49.78
N LYS A 3 36.28 -5.52 48.87
CA LYS A 3 36.76 -6.40 47.80
C LYS A 3 36.95 -5.58 46.51
N SER A 4 38.19 -5.30 46.20
CA SER A 4 38.62 -4.76 44.89
C SER A 4 38.48 -5.84 43.82
N PHE A 5 37.68 -5.58 42.78
CA PHE A 5 37.68 -6.38 41.57
C PHE A 5 38.69 -5.79 40.59
N LEU A 6 39.76 -6.50 40.35
CA LEU A 6 40.67 -6.24 39.24
C LEU A 6 39.98 -6.67 37.94
N PHE A 7 39.69 -5.69 37.05
CA PHE A 7 39.33 -5.95 35.66
C PHE A 7 40.64 -6.19 34.88
N ALA A 8 40.86 -7.42 34.47
CA ALA A 8 41.90 -7.74 33.50
C ALA A 8 41.42 -7.31 32.12
N ILE A 9 42.02 -6.25 31.56
CA ILE A 9 41.86 -5.87 30.15
C ILE A 9 42.63 -6.90 29.34
N VAL A 10 41.92 -7.84 28.71
CA VAL A 10 42.45 -8.68 27.65
C VAL A 10 42.51 -7.84 26.38
N VAL A 11 43.67 -7.30 26.08
CA VAL A 11 43.95 -6.71 24.76
C VAL A 11 44.07 -7.89 23.79
N SER A 12 42.99 -8.22 23.11
CA SER A 12 43.06 -9.10 21.93
C SER A 12 43.75 -8.31 20.82
N ALA A 13 45.02 -8.62 20.58
CA ALA A 13 45.70 -8.22 19.35
C ALA A 13 44.94 -8.83 18.18
N ALA A 14 44.12 -8.07 17.49
CA ALA A 14 43.63 -8.43 16.17
C ALA A 14 44.84 -8.46 15.24
N PHE A 15 45.32 -9.66 14.91
CA PHE A 15 46.24 -9.83 13.78
C PHE A 15 45.48 -9.33 12.54
N ALA A 16 45.89 -8.18 12.01
CA ALA A 16 45.44 -7.75 10.69
C ALA A 16 45.99 -8.81 9.70
N VAL A 17 45.12 -9.69 9.22
CA VAL A 17 45.45 -10.57 8.10
C VAL A 17 45.74 -9.64 6.92
N ALA A 18 46.93 -9.75 6.35
CA ALA A 18 47.31 -8.91 5.23
C ALA A 18 46.34 -9.13 4.08
N ALA A 19 45.65 -8.08 3.66
CA ALA A 19 44.90 -8.09 2.43
C ALA A 19 45.91 -8.16 1.28
N SER A 20 45.79 -9.14 0.37
CA SER A 20 46.58 -9.15 -0.85
C SER A 20 45.81 -8.50 -1.98
N GLU A 21 46.38 -7.51 -2.60
CA GLU A 21 45.83 -6.78 -3.74
C GLU A 21 45.66 -7.74 -4.94
N LEU A 22 44.45 -7.82 -5.47
CA LEU A 22 44.11 -8.65 -6.63
C LEU A 22 43.97 -7.74 -7.87
N ASP A 23 44.72 -8.06 -8.93
CA ASP A 23 44.63 -7.36 -10.22
C ASP A 23 43.40 -7.87 -11.01
N LEU A 24 42.35 -7.06 -11.07
CA LEU A 24 41.12 -7.38 -11.74
C LEU A 24 41.22 -7.33 -13.27
N THR A 25 42.26 -6.68 -13.83
CA THR A 25 42.50 -6.65 -15.29
C THR A 25 42.99 -8.01 -15.85
N ARG A 26 43.48 -8.88 -14.93
CA ARG A 26 43.90 -10.22 -15.22
C ARG A 26 42.99 -11.27 -14.55
N ALA A 27 41.68 -10.97 -14.53
CA ALA A 27 40.68 -11.85 -13.96
C ALA A 27 40.26 -12.96 -14.93
N SER A 28 40.00 -14.14 -14.38
CA SER A 28 39.35 -15.22 -15.15
C SER A 28 38.07 -15.68 -14.45
N ILE A 29 37.05 -16.12 -15.23
CA ILE A 29 35.79 -16.64 -14.76
C ILE A 29 35.64 -18.10 -15.10
N VAL A 30 35.55 -18.96 -14.09
CA VAL A 30 35.37 -20.41 -14.24
C VAL A 30 33.90 -20.76 -13.90
N ARG A 31 33.16 -21.12 -14.93
CA ARG A 31 31.77 -21.53 -14.83
C ARG A 31 31.61 -22.99 -14.38
N ALA A 32 30.45 -23.31 -13.80
CA ALA A 32 30.12 -24.71 -13.51
C ALA A 32 29.87 -25.49 -14.81
N GLN A 33 30.29 -26.77 -14.86
CA GLN A 33 30.10 -27.62 -16.05
C GLN A 33 28.64 -27.78 -16.47
N ARG A 34 27.72 -27.74 -15.50
CA ARG A 34 26.26 -27.77 -15.69
C ARG A 34 25.65 -26.62 -14.91
N GLU A 35 25.79 -25.39 -15.44
CA GLU A 35 25.20 -24.22 -14.85
C GLU A 35 23.69 -24.15 -15.14
N ASN A 36 22.92 -23.73 -14.16
CA ASN A 36 21.52 -23.36 -14.35
C ASN A 36 21.41 -21.88 -14.82
N PRO A 37 20.24 -21.43 -15.27
CA PRO A 37 20.07 -20.03 -15.73
C PRO A 37 20.44 -18.97 -14.68
N GLN A 38 20.25 -19.25 -13.38
CA GLN A 38 20.57 -18.35 -12.28
C GLN A 38 22.07 -18.22 -12.04
N GLN A 39 22.80 -19.33 -12.15
CA GLN A 39 24.27 -19.35 -12.09
C GLN A 39 24.88 -18.66 -13.31
N LYS A 40 24.29 -18.88 -14.49
CA LYS A 40 24.70 -18.18 -15.71
C LYS A 40 24.54 -16.67 -15.52
N LEU A 41 23.39 -16.20 -15.04
CA LEU A 41 23.16 -14.79 -14.74
C LEU A 41 24.20 -14.24 -13.76
N ALA A 42 24.54 -15.00 -12.71
CA ALA A 42 25.55 -14.58 -11.73
C ALA A 42 26.93 -14.34 -12.36
N ALA A 43 27.37 -15.26 -13.22
CA ALA A 43 28.65 -15.14 -13.92
C ALA A 43 28.63 -14.00 -14.95
N ASP A 44 27.55 -13.85 -15.71
CA ASP A 44 27.37 -12.78 -16.69
C ASP A 44 27.36 -11.41 -16.02
N GLU A 45 26.69 -11.25 -14.88
CA GLU A 45 26.66 -10.00 -14.09
C GLU A 45 28.06 -9.68 -13.51
N LEU A 46 28.78 -10.65 -13.01
CA LEU A 46 30.15 -10.43 -12.57
C LEU A 46 31.05 -9.97 -13.73
N SER A 47 31.02 -10.68 -14.87
CA SER A 47 31.80 -10.33 -16.07
C SER A 47 31.52 -8.89 -16.52
N LYS A 48 30.24 -8.54 -16.62
CA LYS A 48 29.81 -7.20 -17.01
C LYS A 48 30.33 -6.11 -16.07
N HIS A 49 30.21 -6.31 -14.76
CA HIS A 49 30.64 -5.30 -13.78
C HIS A 49 32.16 -5.15 -13.74
N LEU A 50 32.91 -6.26 -13.87
CA LEU A 50 34.36 -6.20 -13.99
C LEU A 50 34.79 -5.43 -15.24
N GLU A 51 34.18 -5.68 -16.38
CA GLU A 51 34.44 -4.93 -17.62
C GLU A 51 34.13 -3.45 -17.48
N LEU A 52 32.99 -3.09 -16.85
CA LEU A 52 32.61 -1.70 -16.58
C LEU A 52 33.64 -1.00 -15.66
N ILE A 53 34.12 -1.67 -14.63
CA ILE A 53 34.99 -1.10 -13.60
C ILE A 53 36.42 -0.99 -14.06
N THR A 54 36.94 -2.03 -14.76
CA THR A 54 38.37 -2.11 -15.17
C THR A 54 38.62 -1.62 -16.58
N GLY A 55 37.58 -1.59 -17.43
CA GLY A 55 37.70 -1.41 -18.88
C GLY A 55 38.19 -2.66 -19.63
N VAL A 56 38.40 -3.79 -18.91
CA VAL A 56 38.91 -5.05 -19.48
C VAL A 56 37.91 -6.17 -19.22
N LYS A 57 37.52 -6.88 -20.28
CA LYS A 57 36.64 -8.05 -20.14
C LYS A 57 37.42 -9.21 -19.53
N PRO A 58 36.92 -9.85 -18.45
CA PRO A 58 37.59 -11.01 -17.85
C PRO A 58 37.62 -12.18 -18.81
N HIS A 59 38.67 -13.00 -18.69
CA HIS A 59 38.83 -14.23 -19.50
C HIS A 59 37.80 -15.30 -19.11
N GLU A 60 37.15 -15.91 -20.07
CA GLU A 60 36.24 -17.04 -19.83
C GLU A 60 37.03 -18.35 -19.80
N GLY A 61 36.94 -19.08 -18.69
CA GLY A 61 37.71 -20.30 -18.45
C GLY A 61 38.91 -20.07 -17.51
N LYS A 62 39.71 -21.14 -17.26
CA LYS A 62 40.90 -21.05 -16.41
C LYS A 62 42.05 -20.48 -17.22
N LEU A 63 42.68 -19.44 -16.72
CA LEU A 63 43.89 -18.84 -17.26
C LEU A 63 45.05 -19.13 -16.27
N GLU A 64 46.18 -19.63 -16.76
CA GLU A 64 47.31 -20.06 -15.89
C GLU A 64 47.98 -18.90 -15.18
N ASP A 65 48.01 -17.70 -15.80
CA ASP A 65 48.59 -16.49 -15.24
C ASP A 65 47.56 -15.51 -14.72
N ALA A 66 46.34 -15.94 -14.46
CA ALA A 66 45.31 -15.09 -13.87
C ALA A 66 45.71 -14.60 -12.46
N SER A 67 45.58 -13.32 -12.20
CA SER A 67 45.79 -12.76 -10.87
C SER A 67 44.65 -13.10 -9.90
N VAL A 68 43.44 -13.27 -10.44
CA VAL A 68 42.27 -13.71 -9.67
C VAL A 68 41.38 -14.59 -10.51
N VAL A 69 40.92 -15.69 -9.90
CA VAL A 69 39.97 -16.64 -10.50
C VAL A 69 38.64 -16.55 -9.79
N PHE A 70 37.60 -16.12 -10.49
CA PHE A 70 36.22 -16.16 -10.00
C PHE A 70 35.55 -17.46 -10.40
N SER A 71 35.20 -18.29 -9.43
CA SER A 71 34.70 -19.66 -9.66
C SER A 71 33.24 -19.80 -9.20
N PHE A 72 32.38 -20.30 -10.10
CA PHE A 72 31.00 -20.66 -9.82
C PHE A 72 30.83 -22.17 -9.51
N VAL A 73 31.94 -22.85 -9.21
CA VAL A 73 31.92 -24.26 -8.80
C VAL A 73 31.80 -24.36 -7.29
N ARG A 74 30.70 -24.98 -6.81
CA ARG A 74 30.51 -25.23 -5.38
C ARG A 74 31.69 -26.08 -4.83
N PRO A 75 32.28 -25.69 -3.70
CA PRO A 75 33.35 -26.48 -3.11
C PRO A 75 32.91 -27.89 -2.74
N ALA A 76 33.82 -28.86 -2.89
CA ALA A 76 33.56 -30.24 -2.48
C ALA A 76 33.28 -30.33 -0.98
N GLY A 77 32.26 -31.12 -0.60
CA GLY A 77 31.84 -31.27 0.79
C GLY A 77 30.88 -30.18 1.33
N GLU A 78 30.69 -29.09 0.61
CA GLU A 78 29.73 -28.07 1.05
C GLU A 78 28.28 -28.54 0.87
N PRO A 79 27.44 -28.54 1.96
CA PRO A 79 26.10 -29.04 1.88
C PRO A 79 25.19 -28.09 1.07
N LYS A 80 24.16 -28.64 0.42
CA LYS A 80 23.11 -27.84 -0.19
C LYS A 80 22.16 -27.32 0.89
N LYS A 81 22.25 -26.05 1.22
CA LYS A 81 21.35 -25.39 2.17
C LYS A 81 20.31 -24.56 1.41
N LYS A 82 19.03 -24.62 1.85
CA LYS A 82 17.95 -23.84 1.24
C LYS A 82 18.05 -22.35 1.58
N PHE A 83 17.81 -21.51 0.59
CA PHE A 83 17.83 -20.05 0.71
C PHE A 83 19.16 -19.47 1.21
N ILE A 84 20.28 -20.13 0.92
CA ILE A 84 21.61 -19.67 1.28
C ILE A 84 22.34 -19.14 0.05
N SER A 85 23.11 -18.08 0.27
CA SER A 85 24.08 -17.51 -0.64
C SER A 85 25.43 -17.50 0.03
N SER A 86 26.47 -17.87 -0.67
CA SER A 86 27.80 -18.02 -0.07
C SER A 86 28.91 -17.57 -1.02
N ALA A 87 29.95 -16.97 -0.45
CA ALA A 87 31.17 -16.65 -1.14
C ALA A 87 32.35 -16.87 -0.19
N ARG A 88 33.55 -17.21 -0.75
CA ARG A 88 34.80 -17.24 0.00
C ARG A 88 36.02 -17.09 -0.89
N ARG A 89 37.09 -16.57 -0.31
CA ARG A 89 38.39 -16.54 -0.93
C ARG A 89 39.21 -17.79 -0.55
N GLU A 90 39.89 -18.40 -1.53
CA GLU A 90 40.83 -19.54 -1.40
C GLU A 90 42.08 -19.20 -2.23
N GLY A 91 43.08 -18.57 -1.61
CA GLY A 91 44.25 -18.05 -2.34
C GLY A 91 43.80 -16.97 -3.37
N ASP A 92 44.17 -17.22 -4.64
CA ASP A 92 43.75 -16.31 -5.75
C ASP A 92 42.36 -16.64 -6.31
N THR A 93 41.65 -17.59 -5.72
CA THR A 93 40.32 -17.97 -6.17
C THR A 93 39.22 -17.41 -5.24
N ILE A 94 38.26 -16.70 -5.82
CA ILE A 94 37.03 -16.30 -5.13
C ILE A 94 35.88 -17.14 -5.67
N ARG A 95 35.21 -17.88 -4.78
CA ARG A 95 34.11 -18.77 -5.14
C ARG A 95 32.78 -18.20 -4.76
N PHE A 96 31.78 -18.36 -5.66
CA PHE A 96 30.39 -18.00 -5.45
C PHE A 96 29.49 -19.19 -5.66
N TRP A 97 28.60 -19.46 -4.70
CA TRP A 97 27.57 -20.50 -4.82
C TRP A 97 26.38 -20.20 -3.98
N GLY A 98 25.25 -20.81 -4.27
CA GLY A 98 24.03 -20.62 -3.49
C GLY A 98 22.97 -21.65 -3.79
N ASP A 99 21.77 -21.40 -3.26
CA ASP A 99 20.55 -22.11 -3.61
C ASP A 99 19.86 -21.31 -4.72
N ASP A 100 19.95 -21.84 -5.93
CA ASP A 100 19.48 -21.17 -7.14
C ASP A 100 18.25 -21.89 -7.68
N PHE A 101 17.08 -21.25 -7.65
CA PHE A 101 15.84 -21.83 -8.18
C PHE A 101 14.78 -20.79 -8.51
N VAL A 102 13.92 -21.16 -9.46
CA VAL A 102 12.69 -20.44 -9.79
C VAL A 102 11.53 -21.41 -9.76
N THR A 103 10.58 -21.20 -8.85
CA THR A 103 9.36 -22.00 -8.75
C THR A 103 8.18 -21.08 -8.49
N ARG A 104 6.95 -21.57 -8.64
CA ARG A 104 5.75 -20.76 -8.42
C ARG A 104 5.73 -20.16 -7.00
N GLY A 105 5.88 -18.84 -6.93
CA GLY A 105 5.82 -18.07 -5.67
C GLY A 105 7.10 -18.13 -4.82
N LYS A 106 8.20 -18.68 -5.36
CA LYS A 106 9.52 -18.70 -4.71
C LYS A 106 10.61 -18.57 -5.76
N VAL A 107 11.43 -17.54 -5.62
CA VAL A 107 12.55 -17.28 -6.51
C VAL A 107 13.76 -16.93 -5.67
N GLN A 108 14.90 -17.56 -5.95
CA GLN A 108 16.17 -17.34 -5.29
C GLN A 108 17.31 -17.40 -6.31
N TYR A 109 18.17 -16.41 -6.25
CA TYR A 109 19.37 -16.27 -7.06
C TYR A 109 20.61 -16.26 -6.15
N GLY A 110 20.82 -17.35 -5.40
CA GLY A 110 21.83 -17.40 -4.34
C GLY A 110 23.23 -17.11 -4.80
N SER A 111 23.65 -17.64 -5.96
CA SER A 111 24.96 -17.36 -6.57
C SER A 111 25.10 -15.90 -6.99
N ALA A 112 24.04 -15.30 -7.58
CA ALA A 112 24.07 -13.88 -7.97
C ALA A 112 24.03 -12.93 -6.77
N PHE A 113 23.37 -13.31 -5.68
CA PHE A 113 23.43 -12.53 -4.42
C PHE A 113 24.83 -12.53 -3.82
N ALA A 114 25.56 -13.64 -3.94
CA ALA A 114 26.96 -13.70 -3.51
C ALA A 114 27.87 -12.81 -4.36
N VAL A 115 27.65 -12.77 -5.68
CA VAL A 115 28.32 -11.84 -6.59
C VAL A 115 27.99 -10.38 -6.23
N ALA A 116 26.69 -10.07 -6.03
CA ALA A 116 26.28 -8.71 -5.67
C ALA A 116 26.92 -8.25 -4.35
N GLU A 117 27.04 -9.13 -3.35
CA GLU A 117 27.74 -8.81 -2.10
C GLU A 117 29.23 -8.51 -2.32
N PHE A 118 29.90 -9.29 -3.17
CA PHE A 118 31.31 -9.05 -3.52
C PHE A 118 31.49 -7.71 -4.23
N LEU A 119 30.68 -7.44 -5.24
CA LEU A 119 30.74 -6.19 -6.02
C LEU A 119 30.47 -4.97 -5.13
N GLU A 120 29.48 -5.06 -4.24
CA GLU A 120 29.17 -3.99 -3.30
C GLU A 120 30.31 -3.77 -2.30
N LYS A 121 30.73 -4.84 -1.62
CA LYS A 121 31.65 -4.76 -0.49
C LYS A 121 33.07 -4.36 -0.90
N PHE A 122 33.59 -4.92 -1.98
CA PHE A 122 34.98 -4.72 -2.37
C PHE A 122 35.17 -3.76 -3.54
N LEU A 123 34.15 -3.62 -4.39
CA LEU A 123 34.22 -2.74 -5.55
C LEU A 123 33.36 -1.49 -5.43
N GLY A 124 32.57 -1.37 -4.36
CA GLY A 124 31.76 -0.20 -4.07
C GLY A 124 30.60 0.01 -5.06
N VAL A 125 30.16 -1.05 -5.71
CA VAL A 125 29.03 -0.96 -6.67
C VAL A 125 27.72 -0.77 -5.92
N LEU A 126 26.90 0.17 -6.39
CA LEU A 126 25.52 0.36 -5.93
C LEU A 126 24.57 0.29 -7.12
N TRP A 127 23.36 -0.17 -6.88
CA TRP A 127 22.30 -0.26 -7.90
C TRP A 127 21.09 0.55 -7.47
N VAL A 128 21.13 1.85 -7.73
CA VAL A 128 20.16 2.83 -7.22
C VAL A 128 18.83 2.83 -7.95
N ALA A 129 18.76 2.25 -9.17
CA ALA A 129 17.56 2.14 -9.98
C ALA A 129 17.65 0.92 -10.92
N PRO A 130 16.53 0.48 -11.54
CA PRO A 130 16.56 -0.52 -12.60
C PRO A 130 17.43 -0.13 -13.79
N GLY A 131 17.94 -1.13 -14.48
CA GLY A 131 18.75 -0.98 -15.68
C GLY A 131 20.22 -0.64 -15.40
N ASP A 132 20.97 -0.44 -16.47
CA ASP A 132 22.41 -0.19 -16.37
C ASP A 132 22.73 1.26 -15.97
N GLU A 133 21.82 2.17 -16.26
CA GLU A 133 21.93 3.57 -15.82
C GLU A 133 21.83 3.69 -14.30
N GLY A 134 21.25 2.70 -13.61
CA GLY A 134 21.19 2.63 -12.16
C GLY A 134 22.48 2.10 -11.51
N ILE A 135 23.51 1.68 -12.26
CA ILE A 135 24.76 1.16 -11.70
C ILE A 135 25.70 2.31 -11.35
N VAL A 136 26.00 2.49 -10.08
CA VAL A 136 26.99 3.46 -9.58
C VAL A 136 28.25 2.72 -9.21
N PHE A 137 29.38 3.16 -9.73
CA PHE A 137 30.70 2.56 -9.48
C PHE A 137 31.83 3.56 -9.70
N SER A 138 33.01 3.26 -9.19
CA SER A 138 34.26 3.95 -9.50
C SER A 138 35.20 3.03 -10.25
N SER A 139 35.84 3.53 -11.31
CA SER A 139 36.84 2.75 -12.08
C SER A 139 38.03 2.42 -11.20
N ARG A 140 38.48 1.17 -11.27
CA ARG A 140 39.69 0.66 -10.56
C ARG A 140 40.23 -0.58 -11.27
N LYS A 141 41.49 -0.86 -11.07
CA LYS A 141 42.15 -2.04 -11.66
C LYS A 141 42.39 -3.15 -10.64
N THR A 142 42.35 -2.83 -9.37
CA THR A 142 42.67 -3.75 -8.28
C THR A 142 41.62 -3.69 -7.19
N CYS A 143 41.57 -4.73 -6.34
CA CYS A 143 40.81 -4.72 -5.11
C CYS A 143 41.52 -5.53 -4.00
N ASP A 144 41.26 -5.10 -2.76
CA ASP A 144 41.75 -5.77 -1.56
C ASP A 144 40.65 -6.66 -0.99
N VAL A 145 40.88 -7.97 -1.01
CA VAL A 145 40.01 -8.96 -0.39
C VAL A 145 40.82 -9.74 0.65
N PRO A 146 40.40 -9.80 1.93
CA PRO A 146 41.10 -10.57 2.95
C PRO A 146 41.26 -12.07 2.54
N GLU A 147 42.40 -12.68 2.80
CA GLU A 147 42.64 -14.07 2.42
C GLU A 147 41.72 -15.09 3.10
N ASP A 148 41.23 -14.74 4.30
CA ASP A 148 40.29 -15.53 5.08
C ASP A 148 38.83 -15.14 4.85
N TRP A 149 38.55 -14.24 3.85
CA TRP A 149 37.22 -13.77 3.61
C TRP A 149 36.24 -14.91 3.30
N LYS A 150 35.19 -14.96 4.12
CA LYS A 150 34.03 -15.82 3.98
C LYS A 150 32.77 -15.04 4.20
N TRP A 151 31.75 -15.31 3.39
CA TRP A 151 30.44 -14.75 3.53
C TRP A 151 29.40 -15.84 3.28
N GLU A 152 28.49 -15.99 4.21
CA GLU A 152 27.33 -16.85 4.07
C GLU A 152 26.11 -16.11 4.62
N ARG A 153 25.04 -16.08 3.86
CA ARG A 153 23.81 -15.44 4.27
C ARG A 153 22.58 -16.28 3.91
N GLY A 154 21.75 -16.55 4.91
CA GLY A 154 20.40 -17.05 4.72
C GLY A 154 19.46 -15.90 4.38
N TYR A 155 18.52 -16.09 3.46
CA TYR A 155 17.49 -15.10 3.22
C TYR A 155 16.54 -15.02 4.43
N PRO A 156 16.44 -13.86 5.13
CA PRO A 156 15.87 -13.82 6.49
C PRO A 156 14.34 -13.86 6.51
N PHE A 157 13.67 -13.52 5.40
CA PHE A 157 12.23 -13.33 5.40
C PHE A 157 11.48 -14.59 4.98
N TYR A 158 10.47 -14.97 5.80
CA TYR A 158 9.58 -16.07 5.47
C TYR A 158 8.51 -15.65 4.43
N VAL A 159 8.03 -14.41 4.49
CA VAL A 159 7.24 -13.74 3.44
C VAL A 159 8.05 -12.59 2.88
N SER A 160 8.16 -12.51 1.56
CA SER A 160 8.85 -11.44 0.86
C SER A 160 8.18 -11.22 -0.49
N MET A 161 7.49 -10.09 -0.64
CA MET A 161 6.81 -9.76 -1.87
C MET A 161 6.87 -8.26 -2.17
N MET A 162 7.38 -7.93 -3.35
CA MET A 162 7.24 -6.64 -4.01
C MET A 162 6.60 -6.85 -5.38
N ARG A 163 5.73 -5.93 -5.82
CA ARG A 163 5.02 -6.05 -7.08
C ARG A 163 5.69 -5.24 -8.17
N ASN A 164 5.74 -5.81 -9.38
CA ASN A 164 6.22 -5.14 -10.60
C ASN A 164 7.64 -4.53 -10.46
N ILE A 165 8.49 -5.17 -9.65
CA ILE A 165 9.89 -4.81 -9.59
C ILE A 165 10.62 -5.40 -10.79
N ASP A 166 11.58 -4.68 -11.32
CA ASP A 166 12.49 -5.23 -12.32
C ASP A 166 13.27 -6.41 -11.73
N GLU A 167 13.26 -7.55 -12.42
CA GLU A 167 13.83 -8.80 -11.89
C GLU A 167 15.33 -8.68 -11.66
N LEU A 168 16.06 -8.10 -12.62
CA LEU A 168 17.51 -7.97 -12.53
C LEU A 168 17.91 -6.99 -11.42
N TRP A 169 17.19 -5.88 -11.30
CA TRP A 169 17.43 -4.96 -10.19
C TRP A 169 17.15 -5.63 -8.84
N GLY A 170 16.07 -6.41 -8.74
CA GLY A 170 15.78 -7.21 -7.56
C GLY A 170 16.94 -8.19 -7.22
N VAL A 171 17.52 -8.86 -8.22
CA VAL A 171 18.68 -9.73 -8.04
C VAL A 171 19.90 -8.97 -7.53
N ARG A 172 20.22 -7.83 -8.13
CA ARG A 172 21.33 -6.95 -7.72
C ARG A 172 21.16 -6.44 -6.28
N MET A 173 19.90 -6.17 -5.87
CA MET A 173 19.55 -5.75 -4.51
C MET A 173 19.34 -6.94 -3.54
N LYS A 174 19.71 -8.15 -3.93
CA LYS A 174 19.60 -9.38 -3.12
C LYS A 174 18.18 -9.68 -2.62
N TYR A 175 17.18 -9.31 -3.41
CA TYR A 175 15.77 -9.55 -3.13
C TYR A 175 15.33 -10.94 -3.63
N ALA A 176 14.79 -11.77 -2.74
CA ALA A 176 14.16 -13.04 -3.08
C ALA A 176 12.64 -13.02 -2.90
N LEU A 177 11.91 -13.52 -3.90
CA LEU A 177 10.46 -13.66 -3.79
C LEU A 177 10.10 -14.90 -2.94
N ARG A 178 9.32 -14.73 -1.87
CA ARG A 178 8.79 -15.81 -1.04
C ARG A 178 7.33 -15.62 -0.68
N ARG A 179 6.47 -16.48 -1.20
CA ARG A 179 5.04 -16.55 -0.88
C ARG A 179 4.69 -17.98 -0.43
N PRO A 180 4.97 -18.32 0.83
CA PRO A 180 4.87 -19.69 1.33
C PRO A 180 3.43 -20.16 1.54
N PHE A 181 2.47 -19.25 1.63
CA PHE A 181 1.06 -19.54 1.88
C PHE A 181 0.12 -18.51 1.20
N PRO A 182 -1.16 -18.86 0.99
CA PRO A 182 -2.15 -17.92 0.47
C PRO A 182 -2.57 -16.91 1.55
N TYR A 183 -2.64 -15.61 1.19
CA TYR A 183 -3.10 -14.52 2.06
C TYR A 183 -3.81 -13.41 1.27
N ARG A 184 -4.47 -13.74 0.15
CA ARG A 184 -5.30 -12.77 -0.60
C ARG A 184 -6.76 -12.91 -0.15
N HIS A 185 -7.61 -11.91 -0.48
CA HIS A 185 -9.06 -11.94 -0.23
C HIS A 185 -9.67 -13.31 -0.56
N ALA A 186 -10.14 -14.00 0.50
CA ALA A 186 -10.49 -15.42 0.42
C ALA A 186 -11.89 -15.67 -0.16
N PHE A 187 -12.81 -14.74 0.03
CA PHE A 187 -14.24 -14.96 -0.15
C PHE A 187 -14.82 -14.33 -1.43
N GLY A 188 -13.98 -13.88 -2.37
CA GLY A 188 -14.44 -13.19 -3.57
C GLY A 188 -15.33 -14.02 -4.50
N LYS A 189 -15.24 -15.35 -4.44
CA LYS A 189 -16.10 -16.29 -5.19
C LYS A 189 -17.37 -16.73 -4.41
N TRP A 190 -17.45 -16.46 -3.12
CA TRP A 190 -18.55 -16.88 -2.27
C TRP A 190 -19.90 -16.30 -2.69
N PRO A 191 -20.04 -15.04 -3.08
CA PRO A 191 -21.32 -14.51 -3.54
C PRO A 191 -21.91 -15.28 -4.72
N ALA A 192 -21.08 -15.70 -5.68
CA ALA A 192 -21.55 -16.51 -6.81
C ALA A 192 -21.99 -17.92 -6.39
N ARG A 193 -21.37 -18.48 -5.32
CA ARG A 193 -21.71 -19.83 -4.82
C ARG A 193 -22.94 -19.83 -3.93
N PHE A 194 -23.07 -18.85 -3.04
CA PHE A 194 -23.96 -18.93 -1.88
C PHE A 194 -25.01 -17.84 -1.79
N MET A 195 -24.94 -16.74 -2.56
CA MET A 195 -25.89 -15.63 -2.38
C MET A 195 -27.35 -16.02 -2.57
N LYS A 196 -27.63 -16.96 -3.47
CA LYS A 196 -28.99 -17.43 -3.73
C LYS A 196 -29.50 -18.46 -2.72
N THR A 197 -28.59 -19.30 -2.17
CA THR A 197 -28.96 -20.45 -1.31
C THR A 197 -28.73 -20.15 0.17
N HIS A 198 -27.74 -19.33 0.48
CA HIS A 198 -27.32 -18.98 1.84
C HIS A 198 -27.03 -17.47 1.99
N PRO A 199 -28.04 -16.60 1.73
CA PRO A 199 -27.84 -15.17 1.87
C PRO A 199 -27.42 -14.75 3.28
N GLU A 200 -27.75 -15.55 4.30
CA GLU A 200 -27.38 -15.33 5.69
C GLU A 200 -25.87 -15.40 5.96
N TYR A 201 -25.08 -15.95 5.05
CA TYR A 201 -23.61 -15.91 5.13
C TYR A 201 -23.04 -14.52 4.93
N PHE A 202 -23.79 -13.61 4.30
CA PHE A 202 -23.34 -12.28 3.93
C PHE A 202 -23.83 -11.21 4.90
N GLY A 203 -23.07 -10.14 4.97
CA GLY A 203 -23.36 -8.99 5.82
C GLY A 203 -24.73 -8.38 5.50
N LEU A 204 -25.49 -8.06 6.54
CA LEU A 204 -26.73 -7.30 6.46
C LEU A 204 -26.39 -5.84 6.25
N ASN A 205 -26.84 -5.26 5.15
CA ASN A 205 -26.67 -3.85 4.88
C ASN A 205 -27.70 -2.99 5.65
N PRO A 206 -27.58 -1.67 5.65
CA PRO A 206 -28.52 -0.78 6.35
C PRO A 206 -29.97 -0.81 5.83
N TYR A 207 -30.19 -1.38 4.66
CA TYR A 207 -31.55 -1.55 4.08
C TYR A 207 -32.22 -2.87 4.42
N GLY A 208 -31.61 -3.67 5.29
CA GLY A 208 -32.12 -5.00 5.61
C GLY A 208 -31.86 -6.06 4.54
N GLN A 209 -31.01 -5.77 3.55
CA GLN A 209 -30.63 -6.72 2.50
C GLN A 209 -29.27 -7.35 2.83
N ARG A 210 -29.06 -8.60 2.40
CA ARG A 210 -27.78 -9.27 2.57
C ARG A 210 -26.96 -9.27 1.30
N GLY A 211 -25.66 -9.06 1.47
CA GLY A 211 -24.68 -9.16 0.40
C GLY A 211 -24.34 -7.84 -0.26
N VAL A 212 -24.64 -7.71 -1.53
CA VAL A 212 -24.06 -6.68 -2.41
C VAL A 212 -24.38 -5.26 -2.00
N VAL A 213 -23.36 -4.44 -1.98
CA VAL A 213 -23.46 -3.00 -1.90
C VAL A 213 -22.80 -2.40 -3.15
N GLY A 214 -23.50 -1.52 -3.86
CA GLY A 214 -22.94 -0.80 -4.99
C GLY A 214 -22.52 -1.64 -6.21
N GLY A 215 -23.16 -2.77 -6.45
CA GLY A 215 -22.99 -3.58 -7.69
C GLY A 215 -21.72 -4.43 -7.77
N LYS A 216 -20.81 -4.37 -6.81
CA LYS A 216 -19.58 -5.21 -6.80
C LYS A 216 -19.76 -6.47 -5.94
N LEU A 217 -20.34 -7.52 -6.51
CA LEU A 217 -20.55 -8.81 -5.83
C LEU A 217 -19.30 -9.30 -5.08
N LYS A 218 -18.12 -9.15 -5.69
CA LYS A 218 -16.84 -9.60 -5.13
C LYS A 218 -16.48 -8.94 -3.79
N SER A 219 -17.02 -7.78 -3.49
CA SER A 219 -16.74 -7.02 -2.27
C SER A 219 -17.69 -7.34 -1.12
N SER A 220 -18.68 -8.24 -1.29
CA SER A 220 -19.60 -8.61 -0.23
C SER A 220 -18.84 -9.15 0.99
N LYS A 221 -19.09 -8.55 2.15
CA LYS A 221 -18.51 -9.01 3.44
C LYS A 221 -19.34 -10.15 3.99
N LEU A 222 -18.76 -10.94 4.89
CA LEU A 222 -19.46 -12.03 5.57
C LEU A 222 -20.22 -11.52 6.82
N CYS A 223 -21.21 -12.27 7.25
CA CYS A 223 -21.86 -12.13 8.55
C CYS A 223 -21.01 -12.86 9.61
N LEU A 224 -20.19 -12.12 10.36
CA LEU A 224 -19.16 -12.67 11.24
C LEU A 224 -19.73 -13.38 12.47
N SER A 225 -20.98 -13.07 12.85
CA SER A 225 -21.67 -13.73 13.95
C SER A 225 -22.38 -15.03 13.56
N ASN A 226 -22.36 -15.41 12.28
CA ASN A 226 -23.07 -16.59 11.78
C ASN A 226 -22.21 -17.86 11.86
N ASP A 227 -22.57 -18.80 12.74
CA ASP A 227 -21.87 -20.07 12.93
C ASP A 227 -21.85 -20.94 11.67
N LYS A 228 -22.94 -20.98 10.91
CA LYS A 228 -23.01 -21.75 9.65
C LYS A 228 -22.04 -21.24 8.61
N CYS A 229 -21.73 -19.93 8.63
CA CYS A 229 -20.68 -19.35 7.79
C CYS A 229 -19.30 -19.91 8.15
N ILE A 230 -19.01 -20.05 9.45
CA ILE A 230 -17.75 -20.64 9.94
C ILE A 230 -17.70 -22.14 9.60
N GLU A 231 -18.79 -22.87 9.80
CA GLU A 231 -18.89 -24.28 9.43
C GLU A 231 -18.59 -24.50 7.94
N GLN A 232 -19.13 -23.63 7.07
CA GLN A 232 -18.84 -23.67 5.65
C GLN A 232 -17.37 -23.40 5.32
N ILE A 233 -16.72 -22.45 6.03
CA ILE A 233 -15.28 -22.20 5.87
C ILE A 233 -14.46 -23.44 6.22
N ILE A 234 -14.77 -24.08 7.34
CA ILE A 234 -14.10 -25.31 7.78
C ILE A 234 -14.35 -26.44 6.81
N SER A 235 -15.60 -26.61 6.36
CA SER A 235 -15.97 -27.63 5.35
C SER A 235 -15.22 -27.43 4.04
N ASP A 236 -15.19 -26.23 3.48
CA ASP A 236 -14.46 -25.92 2.26
C ASP A 236 -12.94 -26.23 2.40
N TRP A 237 -12.35 -25.89 3.55
CA TRP A 237 -10.96 -26.17 3.83
C TRP A 237 -10.67 -27.66 4.01
N THR A 238 -11.57 -28.40 4.67
CA THR A 238 -11.46 -29.84 4.87
C THR A 238 -11.57 -30.58 3.53
N CYS A 239 -12.52 -30.20 2.69
CA CYS A 239 -12.67 -30.74 1.33
C CYS A 239 -11.46 -30.45 0.43
N ALA A 240 -10.74 -29.35 0.68
CA ALA A 240 -9.50 -29.00 -0.02
C ALA A 240 -8.25 -29.71 0.53
N GLY A 241 -8.38 -30.67 1.45
CA GLY A 241 -7.30 -31.51 1.97
C GLY A 241 -6.58 -30.97 3.21
N THR A 242 -7.25 -30.18 4.04
CA THR A 242 -6.75 -29.68 5.34
C THR A 242 -5.32 -29.12 5.29
N ASN A 243 -5.05 -28.25 4.34
CA ASN A 243 -3.75 -27.60 4.23
C ASN A 243 -3.33 -26.91 5.53
N LYS A 244 -2.02 -26.88 5.83
CA LYS A 244 -1.51 -26.22 7.03
C LYS A 244 -1.96 -24.74 7.15
N PHE A 245 -2.18 -24.06 6.03
CA PHE A 245 -2.58 -22.65 6.01
C PHE A 245 -4.03 -22.49 5.56
N LEU A 246 -4.86 -21.97 6.45
CA LEU A 246 -6.26 -21.62 6.18
C LEU A 246 -6.37 -20.10 5.98
N ASN A 247 -6.55 -19.68 4.73
CA ASN A 247 -6.72 -18.27 4.40
C ASN A 247 -8.16 -17.81 4.67
N VAL A 248 -8.31 -16.84 5.56
CA VAL A 248 -9.58 -16.18 5.89
C VAL A 248 -9.54 -14.67 5.76
N CYS A 249 -8.64 -14.17 4.91
CA CYS A 249 -8.55 -12.73 4.64
C CYS A 249 -9.89 -12.20 4.11
N PRO A 250 -10.48 -11.17 4.74
CA PRO A 250 -11.75 -10.60 4.32
C PRO A 250 -11.71 -10.05 2.90
N ASN A 251 -12.85 -9.99 2.23
CA ASN A 251 -12.94 -9.38 0.91
C ASN A 251 -12.57 -7.88 0.96
N ASP A 252 -12.04 -7.39 -0.16
CA ASP A 252 -11.65 -5.99 -0.29
C ASP A 252 -12.82 -5.02 -0.25
N GLY A 253 -12.51 -3.74 -0.05
CA GLY A 253 -13.47 -2.64 -0.04
C GLY A 253 -13.92 -2.24 1.36
N THR A 254 -14.41 -1.03 1.44
CA THR A 254 -14.82 -0.34 2.68
C THR A 254 -16.32 -0.50 2.98
N LEU A 255 -17.06 -1.24 2.16
CA LEU A 255 -18.53 -1.35 2.23
C LEU A 255 -18.99 -2.77 2.61
N GLY A 256 -20.25 -2.89 3.02
CA GLY A 256 -20.92 -4.18 3.21
C GLY A 256 -20.67 -4.87 4.55
N PHE A 257 -20.13 -4.17 5.54
CA PHE A 257 -19.98 -4.71 6.91
C PHE A 257 -21.35 -4.98 7.53
N CYS A 258 -21.48 -6.14 8.18
CA CYS A 258 -22.78 -6.61 8.71
C CYS A 258 -23.33 -5.73 9.82
N ARG A 259 -24.62 -5.39 9.75
CA ARG A 259 -25.38 -4.62 10.74
C ARG A 259 -26.47 -5.43 11.45
N CYS A 260 -26.44 -6.77 11.40
CA CYS A 260 -27.36 -7.55 12.22
C CYS A 260 -27.04 -7.39 13.70
N GLU A 261 -28.05 -7.51 14.55
CA GLU A 261 -27.92 -7.34 16.00
C GLU A 261 -26.78 -8.15 16.61
N LYS A 262 -26.63 -9.43 16.20
CA LYS A 262 -25.56 -10.31 16.69
C LYS A 262 -24.17 -9.79 16.31
N CYS A 263 -23.97 -9.23 15.11
CA CYS A 263 -22.70 -8.61 14.73
C CYS A 263 -22.46 -7.29 15.47
N LEU A 264 -23.52 -6.49 15.70
CA LEU A 264 -23.43 -5.23 16.45
C LEU A 264 -23.06 -5.47 17.91
N ALA A 265 -23.58 -6.55 18.52
CA ALA A 265 -23.24 -6.96 19.90
C ALA A 265 -21.77 -7.40 20.09
N LEU A 266 -21.06 -7.73 19.01
CA LEU A 266 -19.64 -8.04 19.03
C LEU A 266 -18.74 -6.80 19.02
N ASP A 267 -19.27 -5.62 18.67
CA ASP A 267 -18.50 -4.37 18.66
C ASP A 267 -18.42 -3.76 20.06
N GLU A 268 -17.24 -3.28 20.38
CA GLU A 268 -17.04 -2.42 21.56
C GLU A 268 -17.02 -0.97 21.12
N ARG A 269 -18.18 -0.30 21.20
CA ARG A 269 -18.36 1.09 20.78
C ARG A 269 -18.42 2.05 21.94
N ARG A 270 -17.79 3.21 21.76
CA ARG A 270 -17.94 4.35 22.66
C ARG A 270 -19.15 5.20 22.26
N PRO A 271 -19.80 5.85 23.21
CA PRO A 271 -20.89 6.78 22.90
C PRO A 271 -20.47 7.81 21.84
N GLY A 272 -21.30 8.01 20.82
CA GLY A 272 -21.04 8.96 19.74
C GLY A 272 -20.10 8.49 18.61
N GLU A 273 -19.50 7.32 18.74
CA GLU A 273 -18.65 6.80 17.66
C GLU A 273 -19.46 6.32 16.45
N SER A 274 -18.88 6.53 15.27
CA SER A 274 -19.47 6.01 14.04
C SER A 274 -19.46 4.48 14.00
N PHE A 275 -20.31 3.89 13.14
CA PHE A 275 -20.32 2.44 12.90
C PHE A 275 -18.95 1.90 12.48
N TYR A 276 -18.14 2.71 11.81
CA TYR A 276 -16.87 2.32 11.25
C TYR A 276 -15.66 2.66 12.11
N ALA A 277 -15.85 3.23 13.29
CA ALA A 277 -14.74 3.66 14.14
C ALA A 277 -13.79 2.51 14.51
N ASN A 278 -14.35 1.36 14.92
CA ASN A 278 -13.57 0.17 15.20
C ASN A 278 -14.44 -1.09 15.07
N LEU A 279 -14.12 -1.97 14.13
CA LEU A 279 -14.78 -3.25 13.94
C LEU A 279 -13.89 -4.43 14.35
N THR A 280 -12.77 -4.19 15.01
CA THR A 280 -11.73 -5.19 15.28
C THR A 280 -12.23 -6.30 16.20
N ASP A 281 -13.00 -5.98 17.24
CA ASP A 281 -13.49 -6.99 18.19
C ASP A 281 -14.33 -8.06 17.49
N ARG A 282 -15.26 -7.67 16.59
CA ARG A 282 -16.06 -8.66 15.83
C ARG A 282 -15.21 -9.53 14.90
N TYR A 283 -14.16 -8.95 14.29
CA TYR A 283 -13.27 -9.70 13.41
C TYR A 283 -12.39 -10.65 14.21
N LEU A 284 -11.84 -10.20 15.33
CA LEU A 284 -11.01 -11.05 16.18
C LEU A 284 -11.82 -12.20 16.79
N ASN A 285 -13.05 -11.95 17.24
CA ASN A 285 -13.98 -12.99 17.66
C ASN A 285 -14.21 -14.05 16.56
N PHE A 286 -14.46 -13.60 15.34
CA PHE A 286 -14.65 -14.48 14.19
C PHE A 286 -13.39 -15.32 13.91
N TRP A 287 -12.21 -14.74 13.91
CA TRP A 287 -10.96 -15.45 13.68
C TRP A 287 -10.63 -16.44 14.80
N ASN A 288 -10.86 -16.08 16.04
CA ASN A 288 -10.69 -16.98 17.20
C ASN A 288 -11.57 -18.22 17.05
N ARG A 289 -12.85 -18.06 16.70
CA ARG A 289 -13.81 -19.17 16.50
C ARG A 289 -13.41 -20.07 15.32
N ILE A 290 -12.86 -19.49 14.24
CA ILE A 290 -12.30 -20.28 13.13
C ILE A 290 -11.06 -21.03 13.60
N ALA A 291 -10.13 -20.37 14.29
CA ALA A 291 -8.90 -21.00 14.76
C ALA A 291 -9.20 -22.17 15.71
N GLU A 292 -10.15 -22.01 16.62
CA GLU A 292 -10.58 -23.08 17.54
C GLU A 292 -11.10 -24.31 16.78
N ARG A 293 -12.03 -24.12 15.83
CA ARG A 293 -12.59 -25.22 15.03
C ARG A 293 -11.56 -25.86 14.09
N ALA A 294 -10.70 -25.03 13.47
CA ALA A 294 -9.66 -25.54 12.59
C ALA A 294 -8.60 -26.37 13.35
N ARG A 295 -8.24 -25.96 14.59
CA ARG A 295 -7.31 -26.70 15.46
C ARG A 295 -7.85 -28.06 15.86
N ALA A 296 -9.15 -28.21 16.04
CA ALA A 296 -9.78 -29.50 16.33
C ALA A 296 -9.62 -30.50 15.16
N VAL A 297 -9.49 -30.01 13.92
CA VAL A 297 -9.25 -30.82 12.73
C VAL A 297 -7.75 -31.03 12.49
N ARG A 298 -6.95 -29.98 12.66
CA ARG A 298 -5.51 -29.98 12.46
C ARG A 298 -4.80 -29.09 13.48
N ALA A 299 -4.11 -29.66 14.44
CA ALA A 299 -3.52 -28.95 15.59
C ALA A 299 -2.47 -27.87 15.17
N ASP A 300 -1.69 -28.11 14.10
CA ASP A 300 -0.66 -27.18 13.62
C ASP A 300 -1.15 -26.22 12.52
N VAL A 301 -2.46 -26.09 12.31
CA VAL A 301 -3.05 -25.16 11.36
C VAL A 301 -2.62 -23.72 11.65
N LYS A 302 -2.44 -22.94 10.60
CA LYS A 302 -2.21 -21.49 10.65
C LYS A 302 -3.36 -20.78 9.95
N VAL A 303 -4.20 -20.12 10.70
CA VAL A 303 -5.26 -19.23 10.18
C VAL A 303 -4.63 -17.92 9.76
N VAL A 304 -4.73 -17.59 8.48
CA VAL A 304 -4.09 -16.42 7.88
C VAL A 304 -5.12 -15.34 7.60
N THR A 305 -4.89 -14.15 8.12
CA THR A 305 -5.80 -13.00 7.92
C THR A 305 -5.06 -11.67 7.84
N TYR A 306 -5.81 -10.57 7.63
CA TYR A 306 -5.30 -9.21 7.62
C TYR A 306 -5.80 -8.42 8.83
N ILE A 307 -4.93 -7.57 9.38
CA ILE A 307 -5.26 -6.42 10.21
C ILE A 307 -5.32 -5.23 9.25
N TYR A 308 -6.54 -4.80 8.85
CA TYR A 308 -6.73 -3.89 7.71
C TYR A 308 -8.06 -3.13 7.77
N SER A 309 -8.16 -1.98 7.12
CA SER A 309 -9.40 -1.21 6.99
C SER A 309 -9.99 -0.84 8.36
N TYR A 310 -11.28 -0.95 8.58
CA TYR A 310 -11.96 -0.63 9.85
C TYR A 310 -11.73 -1.66 10.99
N TYR A 311 -10.96 -2.71 10.74
CA TYR A 311 -10.52 -3.70 11.74
C TYR A 311 -8.97 -3.72 11.86
N ARG A 312 -8.33 -2.56 11.63
CA ARG A 312 -6.88 -2.37 11.76
C ARG A 312 -6.45 -1.92 13.15
N HIS A 313 -7.29 -1.10 13.81
CA HIS A 313 -7.01 -0.67 15.17
C HIS A 313 -7.00 -1.86 16.13
N HIS A 314 -6.36 -1.70 17.26
CA HIS A 314 -6.34 -2.75 18.28
C HIS A 314 -7.76 -3.08 18.79
N PRO A 315 -8.01 -4.33 19.19
CA PRO A 315 -9.27 -4.72 19.80
C PRO A 315 -9.40 -4.06 21.18
N ARG A 316 -10.61 -3.73 21.57
CA ARG A 316 -10.91 -3.08 22.86
C ARG A 316 -11.26 -4.10 23.95
N ARG A 317 -11.87 -5.21 23.57
CA ARG A 317 -12.35 -6.28 24.46
C ARG A 317 -11.74 -7.62 24.15
N GLU A 318 -11.76 -8.02 22.91
CA GLU A 318 -11.31 -9.34 22.46
C GLU A 318 -9.79 -9.50 22.58
N LYS A 319 -9.36 -10.75 22.79
CA LYS A 319 -7.94 -11.14 22.82
C LYS A 319 -7.69 -12.24 21.78
N ILE A 320 -6.45 -12.38 21.34
CA ILE A 320 -6.03 -13.48 20.47
C ILE A 320 -5.93 -14.74 21.35
N LEU A 321 -6.87 -15.68 21.18
CA LEU A 321 -6.94 -16.89 22.01
C LEU A 321 -5.94 -17.97 21.60
N HIS A 322 -5.60 -18.02 20.31
CA HIS A 322 -4.73 -19.06 19.73
C HIS A 322 -3.57 -18.43 18.94
N PRO A 323 -2.67 -17.66 19.57
CA PRO A 323 -1.67 -16.88 18.86
C PRO A 323 -0.72 -17.74 18.01
N ASP A 324 -0.41 -18.96 18.47
CA ASP A 324 0.46 -19.86 17.72
C ASP A 324 -0.21 -20.48 16.49
N ASN A 325 -1.52 -20.36 16.35
CA ASN A 325 -2.30 -20.83 15.21
C ASN A 325 -2.75 -19.71 14.27
N MET A 326 -2.34 -18.46 14.49
CA MET A 326 -2.75 -17.32 13.68
C MET A 326 -1.55 -16.63 13.04
N LEU A 327 -1.74 -16.18 11.81
CA LEU A 327 -0.78 -15.34 11.09
C LEU A 327 -1.48 -14.10 10.55
N PHE A 328 -0.91 -12.94 10.85
CA PHE A 328 -1.49 -11.65 10.51
C PHE A 328 -0.65 -10.89 9.48
N GLY A 329 -1.28 -10.46 8.38
CA GLY A 329 -0.73 -9.43 7.51
C GLY A 329 -1.17 -8.07 8.03
N ILE A 330 -0.26 -7.31 8.64
CA ILE A 330 -0.58 -5.99 9.20
C ILE A 330 -0.44 -4.95 8.11
N VAL A 331 -1.53 -4.26 7.81
CA VAL A 331 -1.54 -3.04 7.01
C VAL A 331 -1.48 -1.88 8.00
N PRO A 332 -0.34 -1.20 8.14
CA PRO A 332 -0.19 -0.12 9.11
C PRO A 332 -1.28 0.93 8.95
N SER A 333 -1.80 1.42 10.07
CA SER A 333 -2.89 2.40 10.09
C SER A 333 -2.48 3.76 9.54
N GLY A 334 -1.21 4.08 9.64
CA GLY A 334 -0.63 5.31 9.14
C GLY A 334 0.82 5.45 9.53
N LEU A 335 1.40 6.56 9.09
CA LEU A 335 2.79 6.90 9.35
C LEU A 335 3.00 7.39 10.81
N ASP A 336 1.93 7.75 11.54
CA ASP A 336 2.05 8.34 12.88
C ASP A 336 1.73 7.37 14.02
N ASP A 337 0.75 6.47 13.82
CA ASP A 337 0.15 5.69 14.92
C ASP A 337 0.61 4.22 14.96
N TYR A 338 1.48 3.81 14.04
CA TYR A 338 1.86 2.41 13.85
C TYR A 338 2.53 1.76 15.08
N LYS A 339 3.29 2.54 15.86
CA LYS A 339 3.96 2.05 17.08
C LYS A 339 2.93 1.74 18.16
N THR A 340 2.06 2.69 18.45
CA THR A 340 0.98 2.53 19.44
C THR A 340 0.04 1.39 19.04
N ASP A 341 -0.38 1.32 17.78
CA ASP A 341 -1.23 0.24 17.30
C ASP A 341 -0.58 -1.14 17.50
N LEU A 342 0.71 -1.30 17.18
CA LEU A 342 1.39 -2.57 17.35
C LEU A 342 1.54 -2.97 18.83
N GLU A 343 1.87 -2.02 19.70
CA GLU A 343 1.96 -2.27 21.14
C GLU A 343 0.63 -2.73 21.73
N GLU A 344 -0.47 -2.08 21.34
CA GLU A 344 -1.81 -2.48 21.81
C GLU A 344 -2.24 -3.84 21.24
N TRP A 345 -1.87 -4.16 19.98
CA TRP A 345 -2.09 -5.50 19.44
C TRP A 345 -1.28 -6.57 20.18
N LYS A 346 -0.05 -6.26 20.62
CA LYS A 346 0.75 -7.15 21.47
C LYS A 346 0.09 -7.39 22.82
N LYS A 347 -0.46 -6.35 23.45
CA LYS A 347 -1.27 -6.49 24.68
C LYS A 347 -2.53 -7.34 24.45
N ALA A 348 -3.05 -7.35 23.24
CA ALA A 348 -4.16 -8.22 22.84
C ALA A 348 -3.72 -9.67 22.53
N GLY A 349 -2.43 -9.99 22.58
CA GLY A 349 -1.90 -11.34 22.41
C GLY A 349 -1.16 -11.59 21.07
N LEU A 350 -0.90 -10.55 20.27
CA LEU A 350 -0.08 -10.69 19.06
C LEU A 350 1.37 -11.04 19.45
N LYS A 351 1.91 -12.11 18.90
CA LYS A 351 3.27 -12.57 19.18
C LYS A 351 4.26 -12.19 18.07
N SER A 352 5.51 -11.96 18.46
CA SER A 352 6.65 -11.93 17.53
C SER A 352 6.68 -13.22 16.69
N GLY A 353 7.01 -13.12 15.41
CA GLY A 353 7.01 -14.25 14.49
C GLY A 353 5.63 -14.74 14.03
N THR A 354 4.53 -14.05 14.38
CA THR A 354 3.19 -14.38 13.92
C THR A 354 2.57 -13.34 12.99
N PHE A 355 3.34 -12.35 12.59
CA PHE A 355 2.88 -11.31 11.66
C PHE A 355 3.94 -10.93 10.62
N PHE A 356 3.45 -10.41 9.50
CA PHE A 356 4.24 -9.72 8.47
C PHE A 356 3.58 -8.38 8.16
N ILE A 357 4.37 -7.42 7.68
CA ILE A 357 3.84 -6.11 7.32
C ILE A 357 3.45 -6.04 5.86
N ARG A 358 2.35 -5.33 5.58
CA ARG A 358 1.82 -5.13 4.23
C ARG A 358 1.43 -3.66 4.01
N PRO A 359 2.40 -2.75 3.91
CA PRO A 359 2.11 -1.35 3.67
C PRO A 359 1.42 -1.14 2.32
N ASN A 360 0.41 -0.27 2.29
CA ASN A 360 -0.31 0.07 1.06
C ASN A 360 -0.49 1.59 0.85
N PHE A 361 0.13 2.42 1.67
CA PHE A 361 0.01 3.88 1.56
C PHE A 361 0.68 4.46 0.31
N THR A 362 1.46 3.66 -0.41
CA THR A 362 2.02 4.01 -1.71
C THR A 362 1.19 3.48 -2.89
N ALA A 363 0.07 2.80 -2.63
CA ALA A 363 -0.74 2.17 -3.67
C ALA A 363 -1.49 3.17 -4.58
N TYR A 364 -1.71 4.41 -4.13
CA TYR A 364 -2.38 5.46 -4.89
C TYR A 364 -1.37 6.42 -5.50
N HIS A 365 -1.05 6.20 -6.76
CA HIS A 365 -0.05 6.96 -7.49
C HIS A 365 -0.64 8.24 -8.08
N GLY A 366 -0.47 9.36 -7.38
CA GLY A 366 -0.44 10.66 -8.05
C GLY A 366 0.92 10.84 -8.74
N LYS A 367 0.99 11.69 -9.76
CA LYS A 367 2.25 12.05 -10.40
C LYS A 367 3.09 13.08 -9.62
N LEU A 368 2.68 13.41 -8.39
CA LEU A 368 3.36 14.37 -7.51
C LEU A 368 4.19 13.63 -6.45
N PRO A 369 5.31 14.19 -6.02
CA PRO A 369 6.19 13.55 -5.05
C PRO A 369 5.54 13.55 -3.66
N ARG A 370 5.77 12.49 -2.88
CA ARG A 370 5.20 12.32 -1.54
C ARG A 370 6.19 12.54 -0.42
N GLY A 371 7.44 12.13 -0.63
CA GLY A 371 8.51 12.28 0.34
C GLY A 371 8.33 11.34 1.55
N TYR A 372 8.00 10.06 1.34
CA TYR A 372 7.76 9.10 2.41
C TYR A 372 8.93 8.13 2.66
N GLU A 373 10.10 8.38 2.08
CA GLU A 373 11.24 7.48 2.13
C GLU A 373 11.73 7.24 3.56
N ARG A 374 11.80 8.31 4.38
CA ARG A 374 12.21 8.23 5.78
C ARG A 374 11.19 7.48 6.63
N GLU A 375 9.93 7.81 6.52
CA GLU A 375 8.86 7.15 7.27
C GLU A 375 8.76 5.67 6.90
N LEU A 376 8.94 5.32 5.63
CA LEU A 376 9.01 3.92 5.20
C LEU A 376 10.18 3.19 5.86
N HIS A 377 11.36 3.81 5.90
CA HIS A 377 12.52 3.25 6.60
C HIS A 377 12.19 2.99 8.08
N GLU A 378 11.65 3.98 8.78
CA GLU A 378 11.33 3.89 10.20
C GLU A 378 10.27 2.81 10.50
N ILE A 379 9.20 2.75 9.71
CA ILE A 379 8.12 1.76 9.87
C ILE A 379 8.67 0.35 9.68
N TYR A 380 9.40 0.10 8.59
CA TYR A 380 9.96 -1.22 8.33
C TYR A 380 10.94 -1.64 9.40
N HIS A 381 11.87 -0.75 9.77
CA HIS A 381 12.85 -0.99 10.82
C HIS A 381 12.16 -1.35 12.15
N TYR A 382 11.14 -0.59 12.53
CA TYR A 382 10.38 -0.84 13.75
C TYR A 382 9.70 -2.20 13.73
N TYR A 383 8.92 -2.52 12.68
CA TYR A 383 8.21 -3.79 12.61
C TYR A 383 9.14 -5.00 12.53
N LEU A 384 10.27 -4.90 11.83
CA LEU A 384 11.28 -5.97 11.78
C LEU A 384 11.89 -6.20 13.14
N LYS A 385 12.26 -5.13 13.85
CA LYS A 385 12.77 -5.21 15.23
C LYS A 385 11.77 -5.84 16.19
N GLU A 386 10.49 -5.56 15.99
CA GLU A 386 9.39 -6.06 16.81
C GLU A 386 8.96 -7.50 16.44
N GLY A 387 9.65 -8.14 15.50
CA GLY A 387 9.49 -9.56 15.16
C GLY A 387 8.57 -9.86 14.00
N SER A 388 8.43 -8.94 13.06
CA SER A 388 7.83 -9.26 11.75
C SER A 388 8.66 -10.33 11.05
N PHE A 389 8.02 -11.42 10.57
CA PHE A 389 8.71 -12.47 9.85
C PHE A 389 8.80 -12.22 8.33
N GLY A 390 8.34 -11.09 7.87
CA GLY A 390 8.39 -10.74 6.46
C GLY A 390 7.60 -9.50 6.09
N PHE A 391 7.51 -9.29 4.78
CA PHE A 391 6.81 -8.14 4.21
C PHE A 391 6.12 -8.49 2.90
N ASP A 392 5.05 -7.77 2.60
CA ASP A 392 4.37 -7.72 1.30
C ASP A 392 4.10 -6.25 0.96
N TYR A 393 4.95 -5.65 0.14
CA TYR A 393 4.80 -4.27 -0.26
C TYR A 393 3.73 -4.16 -1.38
N ASP A 394 2.60 -3.52 -1.06
CA ASP A 394 1.44 -3.39 -1.95
C ASP A 394 1.50 -2.13 -2.82
N GLY A 395 2.69 -1.79 -3.28
CA GLY A 395 2.95 -0.71 -4.23
C GLY A 395 3.35 -1.25 -5.61
N HIS A 396 3.33 -0.37 -6.60
CA HIS A 396 3.87 -0.63 -7.94
C HIS A 396 5.04 0.31 -8.18
N TYR A 397 6.16 -0.22 -8.63
CA TYR A 397 7.31 0.59 -8.99
C TYR A 397 6.94 1.59 -10.11
N ALA A 398 7.40 2.82 -9.93
CA ALA A 398 7.43 3.86 -10.95
C ALA A 398 8.76 4.64 -10.79
N PRO A 399 9.32 5.22 -11.87
CA PRO A 399 10.60 5.94 -11.78
C PRO A 399 10.62 7.02 -10.69
N GLU A 400 9.48 7.70 -10.47
CA GLU A 400 9.31 8.73 -9.45
C GLU A 400 9.44 8.19 -8.01
N MET A 401 9.39 6.85 -7.86
CA MET A 401 9.48 6.16 -6.58
C MET A 401 10.82 5.42 -6.42
N ALA A 402 11.79 5.66 -7.30
CA ALA A 402 13.06 4.91 -7.28
C ALA A 402 13.77 5.03 -5.92
N PHE A 403 13.78 6.21 -5.31
CA PHE A 403 14.37 6.41 -4.00
C PHE A 403 13.62 5.64 -2.89
N GLU A 404 12.29 5.68 -2.87
CA GLU A 404 11.49 4.90 -1.91
C GLU A 404 11.80 3.39 -2.01
N TYR A 405 11.84 2.85 -3.25
CA TYR A 405 12.14 1.44 -3.47
C TYR A 405 13.60 1.08 -3.15
N TYR A 406 14.54 1.99 -3.42
CA TYR A 406 15.94 1.82 -3.02
C TYR A 406 16.04 1.67 -1.50
N VAL A 407 15.46 2.62 -0.75
CA VAL A 407 15.43 2.57 0.72
C VAL A 407 14.82 1.26 1.22
N LEU A 408 13.67 0.84 0.67
CA LEU A 408 13.02 -0.40 1.06
C LEU A 408 13.92 -1.63 0.86
N MET A 409 14.51 -1.79 -0.32
CA MET A 409 15.33 -2.97 -0.62
C MET A 409 16.64 -2.98 0.14
N ARG A 410 17.28 -1.81 0.30
CA ARG A 410 18.54 -1.72 1.05
C ARG A 410 18.37 -2.06 2.52
N GLN A 411 17.35 -1.53 3.19
CA GLN A 411 17.11 -1.86 4.60
C GLN A 411 16.69 -3.33 4.82
N LEU A 412 16.09 -3.99 3.82
CA LEU A 412 15.79 -5.41 3.91
C LEU A 412 17.06 -6.27 3.75
N ASP A 413 18.04 -5.76 3.03
CA ASP A 413 19.35 -6.38 2.90
C ASP A 413 20.28 -6.05 4.08
N LYS A 414 20.33 -4.77 4.46
CA LYS A 414 21.19 -4.20 5.50
C LYS A 414 20.38 -3.36 6.49
N PRO A 415 19.65 -4.00 7.41
CA PRO A 415 18.76 -3.30 8.34
C PRO A 415 19.48 -2.40 9.33
N GLU A 416 20.80 -2.52 9.46
CA GLU A 416 21.64 -1.68 10.31
C GLU A 416 21.94 -0.29 9.71
N LEU A 417 21.70 -0.08 8.42
CA LEU A 417 21.97 1.22 7.77
C LEU A 417 20.95 2.27 8.23
N SER A 418 21.45 3.45 8.59
CA SER A 418 20.59 4.59 8.87
C SER A 418 19.98 5.16 7.60
N PHE A 419 18.91 5.92 7.74
CA PHE A 419 18.29 6.59 6.60
C PHE A 419 19.27 7.56 5.91
N GLU A 420 20.06 8.29 6.67
CA GLU A 420 21.07 9.23 6.16
C GLU A 420 22.10 8.51 5.30
N ARG A 421 22.55 7.33 5.73
CA ARG A 421 23.46 6.51 4.93
C ARG A 421 22.81 6.04 3.63
N LEU A 422 21.55 5.64 3.66
CA LEU A 422 20.81 5.24 2.46
C LEU A 422 20.58 6.42 1.50
N GLU A 423 20.37 7.62 2.03
CA GLU A 423 20.27 8.85 1.24
C GLU A 423 21.61 9.21 0.59
N ASP A 424 22.72 9.08 1.34
CA ASP A 424 24.08 9.26 0.81
C ASP A 424 24.36 8.29 -0.35
N GLU A 425 24.06 7.01 -0.14
CA GLU A 425 24.23 5.99 -1.18
C GLU A 425 23.39 6.30 -2.42
N TYR A 426 22.10 6.63 -2.24
CA TYR A 426 21.21 6.94 -3.35
C TYR A 426 21.64 8.20 -4.10
N CYS A 427 21.97 9.27 -3.40
CA CYS A 427 22.35 10.55 -4.01
C CYS A 427 23.75 10.54 -4.61
N SER A 428 24.62 9.58 -4.25
CA SER A 428 25.96 9.45 -4.84
C SER A 428 25.95 9.31 -6.39
N GLN A 429 24.83 8.85 -6.95
CA GLN A 429 24.63 8.76 -8.40
C GLN A 429 24.72 10.09 -9.16
N TYR A 430 24.62 11.20 -8.44
CA TYR A 430 24.65 12.55 -9.01
C TYR A 430 26.03 13.24 -8.85
N GLY A 431 27.06 12.50 -8.45
CA GLY A 431 28.43 13.01 -8.33
C GLY A 431 28.50 14.29 -7.48
N LYS A 432 29.09 15.34 -8.01
CA LYS A 432 29.20 16.64 -7.32
C LYS A 432 27.87 17.32 -7.01
N CYS A 433 26.79 16.96 -7.69
CA CYS A 433 25.44 17.47 -7.43
C CYS A 433 24.70 16.69 -6.31
N SER A 434 25.35 15.74 -5.62
CA SER A 434 24.73 14.93 -4.56
C SER A 434 24.08 15.76 -3.46
N ASP A 435 24.74 16.83 -2.99
CA ASP A 435 24.21 17.67 -1.92
C ASP A 435 22.97 18.46 -2.36
N ALA A 436 22.93 18.93 -3.60
CA ALA A 436 21.74 19.57 -4.17
C ALA A 436 20.58 18.57 -4.28
N ALA A 437 20.85 17.32 -4.69
CA ALA A 437 19.85 16.26 -4.72
C ALA A 437 19.30 15.95 -3.32
N LYS A 438 20.16 15.83 -2.31
CA LYS A 438 19.72 15.63 -0.91
C LYS A 438 18.85 16.78 -0.42
N ALA A 439 19.26 18.02 -0.67
CA ALA A 439 18.47 19.20 -0.30
C ALA A 439 17.10 19.20 -0.99
N TYR A 440 17.05 18.83 -2.27
CA TYR A 440 15.80 18.67 -3.03
C TYR A 440 14.87 17.62 -2.40
N PHE A 441 15.36 16.40 -2.12
CA PHE A 441 14.55 15.36 -1.51
C PHE A 441 14.12 15.72 -0.08
N ALA A 442 14.99 16.39 0.70
CA ALA A 442 14.66 16.87 2.04
C ALA A 442 13.48 17.87 2.03
N ARG A 443 13.45 18.81 1.08
CA ARG A 443 12.35 19.76 0.92
C ARG A 443 11.02 19.05 0.56
N ILE A 444 11.08 18.03 -0.30
CA ILE A 444 9.90 17.22 -0.64
C ILE A 444 9.38 16.49 0.60
N ARG A 445 10.25 15.85 1.40
CA ARG A 445 9.89 15.15 2.64
C ARG A 445 9.23 16.10 3.64
N GLU A 446 9.83 17.25 3.89
CA GLU A 446 9.29 18.24 4.82
C GLU A 446 7.88 18.70 4.42
N ARG A 447 7.66 18.94 3.13
CA ARG A 447 6.31 19.30 2.62
C ARG A 447 5.34 18.14 2.69
N GLY A 448 5.79 16.93 2.35
CA GLY A 448 4.99 15.72 2.45
C GLY A 448 4.46 15.49 3.87
N GLU A 449 5.33 15.61 4.87
CA GLU A 449 4.97 15.50 6.28
C GLU A 449 4.00 16.61 6.71
N LYS A 450 4.34 17.87 6.47
CA LYS A 450 3.48 19.03 6.82
C LYS A 450 2.11 18.94 6.15
N GLY A 451 2.07 18.62 4.85
CA GLY A 451 0.83 18.47 4.09
C GLY A 451 -0.04 17.35 4.62
N ARG A 452 0.54 16.19 4.92
CA ARG A 452 -0.13 15.04 5.51
C ARG A 452 -0.74 15.38 6.87
N LEU A 453 0.03 15.99 7.76
CA LEU A 453 -0.44 16.37 9.10
C LEU A 453 -1.56 17.41 9.03
N LYS A 454 -1.45 18.38 8.12
CA LYS A 454 -2.50 19.39 7.89
C LYS A 454 -3.81 18.73 7.42
N VAL A 455 -3.76 17.89 6.40
CA VAL A 455 -4.95 17.19 5.89
C VAL A 455 -5.58 16.34 6.98
N LYS A 456 -4.79 15.59 7.76
CA LYS A 456 -5.30 14.81 8.90
C LYS A 456 -5.95 15.72 9.96
N SER A 457 -5.34 16.87 10.29
CA SER A 457 -5.89 17.83 11.24
C SER A 457 -7.22 18.43 10.76
N ASP A 458 -7.29 18.83 9.50
CA ASP A 458 -8.49 19.41 8.93
C ASP A 458 -9.64 18.38 8.90
N MET A 459 -9.35 17.14 8.59
CA MET A 459 -10.35 16.07 8.62
C MET A 459 -10.82 15.70 10.03
N ARG A 460 -9.95 15.74 11.04
CA ARG A 460 -10.35 15.56 12.45
C ARG A 460 -11.28 16.65 12.94
N LYS A 461 -11.07 17.90 12.52
CA LYS A 461 -11.98 19.02 12.83
C LYS A 461 -13.38 18.79 12.25
N ASP A 462 -13.46 18.08 11.13
CA ASP A 462 -14.72 17.72 10.47
C ASP A 462 -15.33 16.41 11.03
N GLY A 463 -14.83 15.87 12.14
CA GLY A 463 -15.34 14.65 12.80
C GLY A 463 -14.87 13.34 12.15
N ASN A 464 -13.82 13.38 11.35
CA ASN A 464 -13.32 12.21 10.61
C ASN A 464 -12.02 11.69 11.23
N ASP A 465 -12.12 10.76 12.16
CA ASP A 465 -10.96 10.16 12.83
C ASP A 465 -10.22 9.06 12.03
N VAL A 466 -10.73 8.66 10.88
CA VAL A 466 -10.28 7.44 10.20
C VAL A 466 -9.70 7.75 8.83
N LEU A 467 -8.61 8.53 8.77
CA LEU A 467 -7.84 8.62 7.54
C LEU A 467 -6.76 7.55 7.51
N ASP A 468 -6.96 6.61 6.62
CA ASP A 468 -5.93 5.72 6.14
C ASP A 468 -4.96 6.54 5.26
N ASP A 469 -3.67 6.53 5.56
CA ASP A 469 -2.67 7.26 4.78
C ASP A 469 -2.65 6.87 3.30
N SER A 470 -3.15 5.68 2.96
CA SER A 470 -3.40 5.28 1.56
C SER A 470 -4.35 6.21 0.81
N MET A 471 -5.21 6.94 1.52
CA MET A 471 -6.16 7.90 0.93
C MET A 471 -5.56 9.29 0.76
N LEU A 472 -4.47 9.61 1.46
CA LEU A 472 -3.81 10.90 1.36
C LEU A 472 -3.28 11.19 -0.05
N GLY A 473 -3.00 10.16 -0.84
CA GLY A 473 -2.65 10.31 -2.25
C GLY A 473 -3.69 11.10 -3.08
N ARG A 474 -4.95 11.16 -2.63
CA ARG A 474 -6.00 11.99 -3.25
C ARG A 474 -5.83 13.47 -2.96
N PHE A 475 -5.14 13.82 -1.88
CA PHE A 475 -4.90 15.18 -1.42
C PHE A 475 -3.47 15.65 -1.69
N ILE A 476 -2.68 14.86 -2.40
CA ILE A 476 -1.25 15.15 -2.59
C ILE A 476 -1.00 16.49 -3.27
N VAL A 477 -1.95 16.98 -4.07
CA VAL A 477 -1.90 18.32 -4.66
C VAL A 477 -1.91 19.42 -3.58
N ASP A 478 -2.50 19.15 -2.42
CA ASP A 478 -2.58 20.10 -1.30
C ASP A 478 -1.31 20.11 -0.43
N PHE A 479 -0.37 19.19 -0.70
CA PHE A 479 0.95 19.19 -0.05
C PHE A 479 1.92 20.18 -0.70
N HIS A 480 1.61 20.63 -1.92
CA HIS A 480 2.52 21.43 -2.73
C HIS A 480 1.88 22.76 -3.12
N SER A 481 2.73 23.75 -3.39
CA SER A 481 2.39 24.95 -4.14
C SER A 481 3.20 25.00 -5.43
N GLU A 482 2.73 25.75 -6.41
CA GLU A 482 3.52 25.98 -7.63
C GLU A 482 4.84 26.68 -7.30
N GLU A 483 4.82 27.61 -6.36
CA GLU A 483 6.02 28.32 -5.89
C GLU A 483 7.06 27.37 -5.28
N ASP A 484 6.63 26.42 -4.45
CA ASP A 484 7.54 25.44 -3.86
C ASP A 484 8.17 24.54 -4.92
N LEU A 485 7.36 24.05 -5.87
CA LEU A 485 7.86 23.20 -6.95
C LEU A 485 8.83 23.95 -7.88
N ARG A 486 8.61 25.27 -8.11
CA ARG A 486 9.56 26.12 -8.85
C ARG A 486 10.86 26.34 -8.08
N LYS A 487 10.79 26.56 -6.78
CA LYS A 487 11.99 26.67 -5.91
C LYS A 487 12.78 25.37 -5.87
N ASP A 488 12.12 24.22 -5.90
CA ASP A 488 12.79 22.93 -5.97
C ASP A 488 13.49 22.72 -7.30
N LEU A 489 12.86 23.10 -8.40
CA LEU A 489 13.47 23.04 -9.72
C LEU A 489 14.67 23.98 -9.80
N GLN A 490 14.53 25.23 -9.31
CA GLN A 490 15.61 26.22 -9.29
C GLN A 490 16.81 25.73 -8.48
N LEU A 491 16.58 25.09 -7.32
CA LEU A 491 17.65 24.48 -6.52
C LEU A 491 18.49 23.48 -7.33
N LEU A 492 17.82 22.67 -8.17
CA LEU A 492 18.52 21.71 -9.03
C LEU A 492 19.21 22.42 -10.23
N GLU A 493 18.58 23.45 -10.79
CA GLU A 493 19.15 24.19 -11.94
C GLU A 493 20.37 25.06 -11.55
N ASP A 494 20.43 25.54 -10.32
CA ASP A 494 21.54 26.31 -9.79
C ASP A 494 22.78 25.47 -9.44
N ALA A 495 22.63 24.13 -9.38
CA ALA A 495 23.75 23.24 -9.07
C ALA A 495 24.75 23.17 -10.25
N ASP A 496 26.05 23.29 -9.92
CA ASP A 496 27.11 23.17 -10.93
C ASP A 496 27.28 21.73 -11.43
N ALA A 497 26.70 21.45 -12.57
CA ALA A 497 26.74 20.15 -13.24
C ALA A 497 27.87 20.05 -14.29
N SER A 498 28.80 21.00 -14.35
CA SER A 498 29.85 21.08 -15.39
C SER A 498 30.88 19.96 -15.32
N GLU A 499 31.13 19.42 -14.11
CA GLU A 499 32.14 18.39 -13.87
C GLU A 499 31.53 16.98 -13.70
N LEU A 500 30.23 16.80 -14.01
CA LEU A 500 29.61 15.48 -13.97
C LEU A 500 30.12 14.61 -15.14
N THR A 501 30.38 13.35 -14.85
CA THR A 501 30.63 12.36 -15.90
C THR A 501 29.39 12.21 -16.78
N ALA A 502 29.52 11.66 -17.98
CA ALA A 502 28.42 11.52 -18.93
C ALA A 502 27.21 10.76 -18.32
N ILE A 503 27.46 9.74 -17.49
CA ILE A 503 26.40 8.95 -16.84
C ILE A 503 25.77 9.73 -15.67
N GLU A 504 26.55 10.43 -14.87
CA GLU A 504 26.02 11.29 -13.80
C GLU A 504 25.19 12.42 -14.38
N LYS A 505 25.67 13.05 -15.46
CA LYS A 505 24.93 14.10 -16.18
C LYS A 505 23.59 13.58 -16.69
N LYS A 506 23.56 12.37 -17.27
CA LYS A 506 22.33 11.75 -17.74
C LYS A 506 21.31 11.55 -16.62
N ARG A 507 21.78 11.09 -15.44
CA ARG A 507 20.93 10.90 -14.23
C ARG A 507 20.45 12.24 -13.69
N TRP A 508 21.33 13.24 -13.67
CA TRP A 508 20.99 14.59 -13.25
C TRP A 508 19.91 15.21 -14.14
N ASP A 509 20.07 15.09 -15.46
CA ASP A 509 19.10 15.58 -16.44
C ASP A 509 17.74 14.87 -16.29
N ALA A 510 17.74 13.57 -15.95
CA ALA A 510 16.52 12.85 -15.66
C ALA A 510 15.82 13.37 -14.37
N LEU A 511 16.57 13.70 -13.32
CA LEU A 511 16.03 14.33 -12.11
C LEU A 511 15.44 15.71 -12.40
N LEU A 512 16.13 16.53 -13.17
CA LEU A 512 15.63 17.84 -13.62
C LEU A 512 14.34 17.69 -14.42
N GLN A 513 14.30 16.74 -15.35
CA GLN A 513 13.09 16.46 -16.15
C GLN A 513 11.93 16.00 -15.27
N GLN A 514 12.19 15.16 -14.25
CA GLN A 514 11.20 14.76 -13.28
C GLN A 514 10.65 15.95 -12.49
N ALA A 515 11.51 16.83 -11.99
CA ALA A 515 11.10 18.04 -11.25
C ALA A 515 10.25 18.97 -12.15
N ARG A 516 10.61 19.17 -13.40
CA ARG A 516 9.77 19.90 -14.39
C ARG A 516 8.43 19.22 -14.63
N GLY A 517 8.43 17.88 -14.69
CA GLY A 517 7.22 17.07 -14.79
C GLY A 517 6.24 17.27 -13.65
N TYR A 518 6.75 17.54 -12.44
CA TYR A 518 5.91 17.82 -11.27
C TYR A 518 5.13 19.14 -11.41
N LEU A 519 5.71 20.18 -12.00
CA LEU A 519 4.97 21.42 -12.29
C LEU A 519 3.79 21.17 -13.23
N THR A 520 4.02 20.40 -14.31
CA THR A 520 2.95 20.03 -15.24
C THR A 520 1.87 19.18 -14.56
N ALA A 521 2.29 18.21 -13.72
CA ALA A 521 1.38 17.36 -12.98
C ALA A 521 0.55 18.14 -11.95
N TYR A 522 1.17 19.12 -11.29
CA TYR A 522 0.51 20.03 -10.35
C TYR A 522 -0.55 20.88 -11.05
N ALA A 523 -0.19 21.56 -12.16
CA ALA A 523 -1.12 22.36 -12.94
C ALA A 523 -2.34 21.54 -13.40
N ALA A 524 -2.12 20.32 -13.93
CA ALA A 524 -3.19 19.43 -14.35
C ALA A 524 -4.04 18.91 -13.15
N ALA A 525 -3.46 18.75 -11.97
CA ALA A 525 -4.20 18.34 -10.77
C ALA A 525 -5.04 19.52 -10.22
N MET A 526 -4.48 20.73 -10.22
CA MET A 526 -5.21 21.94 -9.84
C MET A 526 -6.34 22.26 -10.80
N GLU A 527 -6.14 22.12 -12.10
CA GLU A 527 -7.21 22.27 -13.09
C GLU A 527 -8.36 21.32 -12.82
N ARG A 528 -8.06 20.03 -12.57
CA ARG A 528 -9.10 19.04 -12.21
C ARG A 528 -9.80 19.35 -10.88
N LYS A 529 -9.09 19.94 -9.92
CA LYS A 529 -9.65 20.36 -8.64
C LYS A 529 -10.58 21.56 -8.81
N LEU A 530 -10.18 22.55 -9.60
CA LEU A 530 -10.93 23.77 -9.87
C LEU A 530 -12.07 23.55 -10.89
N ASN A 531 -11.81 22.69 -11.88
CA ASN A 531 -12.72 22.34 -12.96
C ASN A 531 -12.98 20.82 -12.95
N PRO A 532 -13.82 20.32 -12.04
CA PRO A 532 -14.15 18.90 -11.99
C PRO A 532 -14.71 18.43 -13.35
N PRO A 533 -14.49 17.17 -13.73
CA PRO A 533 -14.94 16.63 -15.01
C PRO A 533 -16.40 16.95 -15.25
N LYS A 534 -16.75 17.43 -16.46
CA LYS A 534 -18.14 17.66 -16.85
C LYS A 534 -18.91 16.37 -16.67
N LEU A 535 -20.09 16.49 -16.07
CA LEU A 535 -21.00 15.37 -15.91
C LEU A 535 -21.40 14.83 -17.29
N LYS A 536 -21.63 13.54 -17.39
CA LYS A 536 -22.03 12.89 -18.63
C LYS A 536 -23.54 12.73 -18.72
N PRO A 537 -24.17 12.92 -19.90
CA PRO A 537 -25.61 12.75 -20.05
C PRO A 537 -26.11 11.33 -19.78
N GLU A 538 -25.25 10.31 -19.89
CA GLU A 538 -25.63 8.92 -19.63
C GLU A 538 -25.92 8.65 -18.15
N GLY A 539 -25.38 9.48 -17.28
CA GLY A 539 -25.57 9.41 -15.84
C GLY A 539 -24.33 9.78 -15.05
N TRP A 540 -24.52 10.04 -13.78
CA TRP A 540 -23.44 10.33 -12.84
C TRP A 540 -23.82 9.95 -11.41
N ARG A 541 -22.82 9.92 -10.55
CA ARG A 541 -22.97 9.61 -9.12
C ARG A 541 -22.14 10.58 -8.29
N THR A 542 -22.69 10.97 -7.16
CA THR A 542 -21.97 11.60 -6.04
C THR A 542 -22.16 10.73 -4.81
N SER A 543 -21.08 10.36 -4.15
CA SER A 543 -21.10 9.54 -2.93
C SER A 543 -20.49 10.26 -1.74
N PHE A 544 -20.07 11.51 -1.90
CA PHE A 544 -19.38 12.30 -0.88
C PHE A 544 -18.20 11.55 -0.20
N ASP A 545 -17.58 10.61 -0.92
CA ASP A 545 -16.45 9.80 -0.43
C ASP A 545 -15.22 10.64 -0.07
N MET A 546 -15.24 11.90 -0.45
CA MET A 546 -14.20 12.89 -0.15
C MET A 546 -14.82 14.12 0.50
N PRO A 547 -14.12 14.77 1.44
CA PRO A 547 -14.56 16.03 2.00
C PRO A 547 -14.81 17.07 0.90
N GLY A 548 -15.91 17.76 1.01
CA GLY A 548 -16.32 18.79 0.07
C GLY A 548 -17.64 18.48 -0.61
N LEU A 549 -18.30 19.52 -1.09
CA LEU A 549 -19.64 19.40 -1.69
C LEU A 549 -19.63 18.90 -3.13
N GLN A 550 -18.47 18.62 -3.71
CA GLN A 550 -18.31 18.01 -5.04
C GLN A 550 -19.17 18.68 -6.14
N GLY A 551 -19.24 20.02 -6.15
CA GLY A 551 -20.04 20.81 -7.08
C GLY A 551 -21.47 21.07 -6.63
N TRP A 552 -21.89 20.56 -5.49
CA TRP A 552 -23.15 20.95 -4.85
C TRP A 552 -22.99 22.28 -4.09
N ARG A 553 -24.09 23.04 -4.00
CA ARG A 553 -24.18 24.29 -3.25
C ARG A 553 -25.20 24.15 -2.14
N ILE A 554 -25.02 24.92 -1.04
CA ILE A 554 -25.91 24.93 0.12
C ILE A 554 -26.55 26.29 0.24
N ARG A 555 -27.82 26.33 0.64
CA ARG A 555 -28.58 27.53 0.92
C ARG A 555 -29.37 27.38 2.21
N ASP A 556 -29.41 28.47 2.99
CA ASP A 556 -30.28 28.67 4.17
C ASP A 556 -30.20 27.59 5.25
N LEU A 557 -28.98 27.09 5.52
CA LEU A 557 -28.74 26.10 6.57
C LEU A 557 -28.14 26.75 7.81
N GLU A 558 -28.66 26.37 8.97
CA GLU A 558 -28.07 26.70 10.25
C GLU A 558 -26.88 25.83 10.53
N GLY A 559 -25.78 26.47 10.71
CA GLY A 559 -24.57 25.76 10.97
C GLY A 559 -23.85 25.28 9.69
N LYS A 560 -22.66 24.85 9.89
CA LYS A 560 -21.79 24.39 8.84
C LYS A 560 -22.21 22.98 8.40
N CYS A 561 -22.16 22.70 7.10
CA CYS A 561 -22.14 21.31 6.65
C CYS A 561 -20.95 20.60 7.25
N THR A 562 -21.21 19.46 7.84
CA THR A 562 -20.19 18.53 8.31
C THR A 562 -20.25 17.26 7.51
N PHE A 563 -19.12 16.57 7.40
CA PHE A 563 -19.03 15.27 6.77
C PHE A 563 -18.92 14.22 7.84
N GLU A 564 -19.79 13.24 7.82
CA GLU A 564 -19.75 12.09 8.73
C GLU A 564 -19.60 10.79 7.95
N THR A 565 -19.07 9.76 8.59
CA THR A 565 -18.96 8.42 8.00
C THR A 565 -20.35 7.86 7.70
N SER A 566 -20.64 7.59 6.44
CA SER A 566 -21.92 7.02 6.02
C SER A 566 -21.97 5.52 6.22
N SER A 567 -23.17 4.97 6.06
CA SER A 567 -23.41 3.53 6.08
C SER A 567 -22.87 2.80 4.84
N PHE A 568 -22.62 3.53 3.76
CA PHE A 568 -22.29 3.00 2.43
C PHE A 568 -20.87 3.31 2.02
N ASP A 569 -20.49 4.55 2.23
CA ASP A 569 -19.18 5.08 1.90
C ASP A 569 -18.57 5.72 3.15
N ARG A 570 -17.42 6.36 3.03
CA ARG A 570 -16.72 6.95 4.18
C ARG A 570 -17.41 8.15 4.73
N TYR A 571 -18.09 8.92 3.88
CA TYR A 571 -18.64 10.22 4.24
C TYR A 571 -20.05 10.38 3.70
N SER A 572 -20.84 11.11 4.44
CA SER A 572 -22.13 11.64 4.02
C SER A 572 -22.20 13.13 4.34
N VAL A 573 -23.02 13.88 3.61
CA VAL A 573 -23.31 15.27 3.97
C VAL A 573 -24.29 15.28 5.12
N LYS A 574 -23.94 15.95 6.21
CA LYS A 574 -24.80 16.23 7.35
C LYS A 574 -25.14 17.70 7.37
N PHE A 575 -26.42 18.02 7.51
CA PHE A 575 -26.86 19.39 7.66
C PHE A 575 -28.10 19.46 8.55
N LYS A 576 -28.28 20.63 9.19
CA LYS A 576 -29.45 20.92 10.04
C LYS A 576 -30.34 21.96 9.35
N THR A 577 -31.63 21.73 9.38
CA THR A 577 -32.63 22.62 8.76
C THR A 577 -33.09 23.69 9.72
N ARG A 578 -33.34 24.94 9.22
CA ARG A 578 -33.90 26.06 10.00
C ARG A 578 -35.39 26.24 9.81
N ALA A 579 -35.86 26.07 8.59
CA ALA A 579 -37.23 26.40 8.21
C ALA A 579 -37.82 25.36 7.27
N GLU A 580 -39.12 25.25 7.27
CA GLU A 580 -39.86 24.44 6.32
C GLU A 580 -39.74 24.96 4.88
N LYS A 581 -39.87 24.07 3.91
CA LYS A 581 -39.87 24.34 2.45
C LYS A 581 -38.65 25.08 1.92
N SER A 582 -37.47 24.80 2.46
CA SER A 582 -36.20 25.36 1.98
C SER A 582 -35.48 24.44 0.98
N ILE A 583 -34.69 25.06 0.10
CA ILE A 583 -33.69 24.32 -0.70
C ILE A 583 -32.47 24.10 0.19
N ALA A 584 -32.16 22.82 0.48
CA ALA A 584 -31.05 22.49 1.34
C ALA A 584 -29.76 22.42 0.54
N LEU A 585 -29.76 21.69 -0.57
CA LEU A 585 -28.62 21.42 -1.42
C LEU A 585 -29.05 21.53 -2.88
N TRP A 586 -28.22 22.08 -3.76
CA TRP A 586 -28.49 22.02 -5.20
C TRP A 586 -27.25 21.94 -6.04
N ARG A 587 -27.42 21.35 -7.22
CA ARG A 587 -26.42 21.31 -8.29
C ARG A 587 -27.06 21.75 -9.60
N ASN A 588 -26.45 22.74 -10.24
CA ASN A 588 -26.87 23.22 -11.54
C ASN A 588 -26.13 22.50 -12.67
N ASP A 589 -26.58 22.73 -13.89
CA ASP A 589 -25.91 22.35 -15.13
C ASP A 589 -25.57 20.82 -15.22
N VAL A 590 -26.50 20.02 -14.73
CA VAL A 590 -26.42 18.55 -14.85
C VAL A 590 -26.86 18.19 -16.28
N PRO A 591 -25.95 17.70 -17.13
CA PRO A 591 -26.26 17.41 -18.52
C PRO A 591 -27.21 16.21 -18.63
N VAL A 592 -28.16 16.33 -19.52
CA VAL A 592 -29.17 15.30 -19.82
C VAL A 592 -29.41 15.24 -21.32
N THR A 593 -29.97 14.15 -21.79
CA THR A 593 -30.39 14.00 -23.18
C THR A 593 -31.85 14.44 -23.30
N PRO A 594 -32.18 15.38 -24.22
CA PRO A 594 -33.54 15.77 -24.50
C PRO A 594 -34.45 14.59 -24.79
N GLY A 595 -35.70 14.61 -24.30
CA GLY A 595 -36.66 13.53 -24.47
C GLY A 595 -36.42 12.23 -23.70
N ALA A 596 -35.25 12.06 -23.12
CA ALA A 596 -34.90 10.82 -22.42
C ALA A 596 -35.50 10.72 -21.01
N LYS A 597 -35.74 9.46 -20.58
CA LYS A 597 -36.16 9.16 -19.21
C LYS A 597 -34.96 8.93 -18.31
N TYR A 598 -35.03 9.44 -17.08
CA TYR A 598 -34.01 9.32 -16.07
C TYR A 598 -34.59 8.87 -14.74
N THR A 599 -33.79 8.17 -13.98
CA THR A 599 -34.02 7.90 -12.56
C THR A 599 -33.00 8.67 -11.74
N VAL A 600 -33.46 9.49 -10.81
CA VAL A 600 -32.62 10.07 -9.76
C VAL A 600 -32.88 9.30 -8.47
N SER A 601 -31.83 8.86 -7.79
CA SER A 601 -31.93 8.20 -6.49
C SER A 601 -30.94 8.80 -5.50
N PHE A 602 -31.25 8.70 -4.22
CA PHE A 602 -30.39 9.18 -3.13
C PHE A 602 -30.68 8.40 -1.85
N ASP A 603 -29.69 8.35 -0.98
CA ASP A 603 -29.79 7.76 0.35
C ASP A 603 -29.92 8.88 1.38
N VAL A 604 -30.90 8.76 2.27
CA VAL A 604 -31.16 9.76 3.30
C VAL A 604 -31.41 9.10 4.66
N LYS A 605 -30.90 9.74 5.71
CA LYS A 605 -31.22 9.45 7.11
C LYS A 605 -31.56 10.76 7.81
N THR A 606 -32.52 10.73 8.73
CA THR A 606 -32.91 11.89 9.51
C THR A 606 -32.85 11.60 11.02
N THR A 607 -32.69 12.62 11.84
CA THR A 607 -32.80 12.51 13.30
C THR A 607 -34.15 13.01 13.72
N LYS A 608 -34.95 12.19 14.37
CA LYS A 608 -36.32 12.46 14.88
C LYS A 608 -37.40 12.70 13.80
N GLY A 609 -38.54 12.01 13.92
CA GLY A 609 -39.86 12.30 13.36
C GLY A 609 -39.97 12.65 11.87
N ALA A 610 -41.12 12.71 11.38
CA ALA A 610 -41.62 12.68 10.04
C ALA A 610 -41.39 13.93 9.16
N GLY A 611 -40.20 14.52 9.19
CA GLY A 611 -39.92 15.61 8.25
C GLY A 611 -39.80 15.13 6.80
N ALA A 612 -40.39 15.78 5.85
CA ALA A 612 -40.31 15.45 4.44
C ALA A 612 -39.01 15.97 3.84
N VAL A 613 -38.20 15.08 3.31
CA VAL A 613 -37.02 15.39 2.46
C VAL A 613 -37.38 15.00 1.03
N GLY A 614 -37.15 15.90 0.09
CA GLY A 614 -37.53 15.64 -1.30
C GLY A 614 -36.39 15.89 -2.28
N ILE A 615 -36.59 15.41 -3.49
CA ILE A 615 -35.78 15.80 -4.63
C ILE A 615 -36.65 16.54 -5.64
N ARG A 616 -36.11 17.62 -6.21
CA ARG A 616 -36.72 18.38 -7.25
C ARG A 616 -35.76 18.51 -8.42
N VAL A 617 -36.26 18.27 -9.60
CA VAL A 617 -35.56 18.48 -10.87
C VAL A 617 -36.19 19.67 -11.57
N ALA A 618 -35.36 20.60 -12.03
CA ALA A 618 -35.83 21.77 -12.74
C ALA A 618 -34.98 22.10 -13.97
N SER A 619 -35.56 22.71 -14.97
CA SER A 619 -34.88 23.32 -16.12
C SER A 619 -35.33 24.75 -16.28
N SER A 620 -34.40 25.68 -16.55
CA SER A 620 -34.67 27.11 -16.73
C SER A 620 -35.59 27.69 -15.64
N GLY A 621 -35.40 27.26 -14.40
CA GLY A 621 -36.21 27.70 -13.24
C GLY A 621 -37.57 27.02 -13.09
N LYS A 622 -38.03 26.23 -14.06
CA LYS A 622 -39.30 25.51 -14.01
C LYS A 622 -39.09 24.10 -13.48
N THR A 623 -39.91 23.67 -12.52
CA THR A 623 -39.88 22.31 -11.99
C THR A 623 -40.36 21.32 -13.05
N ILE A 624 -39.51 20.32 -13.39
CA ILE A 624 -39.85 19.18 -14.26
C ILE A 624 -40.50 18.08 -13.45
N ALA A 625 -39.88 17.74 -12.30
CA ALA A 625 -40.37 16.74 -11.40
C ALA A 625 -40.00 17.06 -9.95
N SER A 626 -40.84 16.65 -9.02
CA SER A 626 -40.56 16.81 -7.59
C SER A 626 -41.29 15.71 -6.81
N ARG A 627 -40.58 15.12 -5.84
CA ARG A 627 -41.15 14.13 -4.94
C ARG A 627 -40.58 14.30 -3.54
N TYR A 628 -41.44 14.26 -2.54
CA TYR A 628 -41.11 14.30 -1.14
C TYR A 628 -41.19 12.87 -0.56
N PHE A 629 -40.31 12.58 0.35
CA PHE A 629 -40.19 11.29 1.05
C PHE A 629 -40.17 11.59 2.56
N ARG A 630 -40.81 10.74 3.34
CA ARG A 630 -40.67 10.80 4.80
C ARG A 630 -39.42 10.07 5.21
N GLY A 631 -38.54 10.74 5.92
CA GLY A 631 -37.36 10.10 6.54
C GLY A 631 -37.78 9.22 7.73
N GLU A 632 -37.14 8.08 7.89
CA GLU A 632 -37.25 7.33 9.14
C GLU A 632 -36.12 7.74 10.08
N PRO A 633 -36.42 7.94 11.38
CA PRO A 633 -35.40 8.29 12.36
C PRO A 633 -34.31 7.22 12.41
N ASP A 634 -33.05 7.67 12.36
CA ASP A 634 -31.85 6.88 12.55
C ASP A 634 -31.60 5.72 11.55
N ASN A 635 -32.48 5.54 10.55
CA ASN A 635 -32.30 4.56 9.50
C ASN A 635 -32.04 5.19 8.14
N TRP A 636 -31.04 4.67 7.42
CA TRP A 636 -30.82 5.03 6.04
C TRP A 636 -31.90 4.44 5.13
N ARG A 637 -32.45 5.28 4.26
CA ARG A 637 -33.43 4.89 3.24
C ARG A 637 -32.97 5.35 1.87
N LYS A 638 -33.07 4.46 0.90
CA LYS A 638 -32.91 4.82 -0.50
C LYS A 638 -34.23 5.25 -1.09
N HIS A 639 -34.24 6.42 -1.68
CA HIS A 639 -35.37 6.95 -2.42
C HIS A 639 -35.02 7.14 -3.87
N SER A 640 -36.02 7.05 -4.75
CA SER A 640 -35.84 7.28 -6.17
C SER A 640 -37.08 7.96 -6.79
N MET A 641 -36.82 8.69 -7.86
CA MET A 641 -37.87 9.36 -8.67
C MET A 641 -37.47 9.24 -10.14
N GLU A 642 -38.42 8.85 -10.97
CA GLU A 642 -38.29 8.91 -12.43
C GLU A 642 -38.83 10.22 -12.98
N PHE A 643 -38.21 10.69 -14.04
CA PHE A 643 -38.67 11.86 -14.77
C PHE A 643 -38.29 11.78 -16.26
N THR A 644 -39.02 12.50 -17.09
CA THR A 644 -38.73 12.66 -18.52
C THR A 644 -38.20 14.07 -18.76
N VAL A 645 -37.08 14.17 -19.44
CA VAL A 645 -36.51 15.45 -19.83
C VAL A 645 -37.32 16.07 -20.98
N PRO A 646 -37.70 17.34 -20.94
CA PRO A 646 -38.31 18.01 -22.09
C PRO A 646 -37.40 18.02 -23.31
N ASP A 647 -37.96 17.94 -24.51
CA ASP A 647 -37.19 17.85 -25.79
C ASP A 647 -36.29 19.09 -26.03
N SER A 648 -36.58 20.22 -25.40
CA SER A 648 -35.80 21.46 -25.49
C SER A 648 -34.74 21.60 -24.37
N THR A 649 -34.48 20.56 -23.59
CA THR A 649 -33.65 20.64 -22.37
C THR A 649 -32.43 19.73 -22.51
N ASP A 650 -31.24 20.29 -22.45
CA ASP A 650 -29.96 19.60 -22.46
C ASP A 650 -29.26 19.55 -21.08
N SER A 651 -29.81 20.33 -20.13
CA SER A 651 -29.29 20.37 -18.74
C SER A 651 -30.41 20.64 -17.73
N VAL A 652 -30.23 20.07 -16.54
CA VAL A 652 -31.18 20.25 -15.42
C VAL A 652 -30.45 20.67 -14.16
N ALA A 653 -31.20 21.30 -13.25
CA ALA A 653 -30.76 21.51 -11.87
C ALA A 653 -31.43 20.46 -10.96
N LEU A 654 -30.62 19.85 -10.09
CA LEU A 654 -31.08 18.95 -9.06
C LEU A 654 -31.09 19.69 -7.71
N TYR A 655 -32.16 19.56 -6.97
CA TYR A 655 -32.34 20.18 -5.66
C TYR A 655 -32.71 19.10 -4.64
N VAL A 656 -32.03 19.10 -3.49
CA VAL A 656 -32.52 18.45 -2.29
C VAL A 656 -33.35 19.49 -1.55
N VAL A 657 -34.61 19.19 -1.32
CA VAL A 657 -35.61 20.13 -0.75
C VAL A 657 -36.12 19.58 0.58
N VAL A 658 -36.43 20.49 1.49
CA VAL A 658 -36.97 20.19 2.81
C VAL A 658 -38.44 20.60 2.80
N GLY A 659 -39.32 19.68 3.19
CA GLY A 659 -40.77 19.87 3.25
C GLY A 659 -41.28 20.22 4.63
N GLU A 660 -42.61 20.18 4.79
CA GLU A 660 -43.30 20.46 6.04
C GLU A 660 -42.87 19.52 7.18
N GLY A 661 -42.80 20.04 8.41
CA GLY A 661 -42.42 19.27 9.60
C GLY A 661 -40.93 18.99 9.76
N ALA A 662 -40.09 19.61 8.95
CA ALA A 662 -38.64 19.38 8.98
C ALA A 662 -37.85 20.47 9.72
N GLU A 663 -38.50 21.28 10.57
CA GLU A 663 -37.78 22.27 11.40
C GLU A 663 -36.85 21.59 12.41
N ASN A 664 -35.61 22.10 12.53
CA ASN A 664 -34.59 21.57 13.42
C ASN A 664 -34.26 20.09 13.18
N LEU A 665 -34.43 19.60 11.96
CA LEU A 665 -34.11 18.25 11.55
C LEU A 665 -32.65 18.18 11.12
N THR A 666 -31.93 17.20 11.64
CA THR A 666 -30.62 16.86 11.08
C THR A 666 -30.79 15.80 9.99
N ILE A 667 -30.32 16.13 8.80
CA ILE A 667 -30.40 15.29 7.61
C ILE A 667 -29.00 14.82 7.25
N TYR A 668 -28.88 13.53 6.98
CA TYR A 668 -27.68 12.92 6.38
C TYR A 668 -28.06 12.48 4.96
N LEU A 669 -27.24 12.83 4.00
CA LEU A 669 -27.47 12.57 2.58
C LEU A 669 -26.25 11.94 1.95
N ASP A 670 -26.50 10.92 1.11
CA ASP A 670 -25.45 10.21 0.39
C ASP A 670 -25.95 9.61 -0.93
N HIS A 671 -25.02 9.11 -1.76
CA HIS A 671 -25.29 8.35 -2.98
C HIS A 671 -26.36 9.00 -3.89
N ILE A 672 -26.20 10.26 -4.23
CA ILE A 672 -27.06 10.87 -5.25
C ILE A 672 -26.63 10.32 -6.61
N VAL A 673 -27.50 9.58 -7.25
CA VAL A 673 -27.25 8.93 -8.55
C VAL A 673 -28.29 9.40 -9.55
N LEU A 674 -27.84 9.87 -10.70
CA LEU A 674 -28.67 10.10 -11.87
C LEU A 674 -28.31 9.03 -12.91
N SER A 675 -29.31 8.31 -13.41
CA SER A 675 -29.12 7.28 -14.43
C SER A 675 -30.12 7.47 -15.56
N ARG A 676 -29.65 7.45 -16.79
CA ARG A 676 -30.53 7.38 -17.94
C ARG A 676 -31.15 5.98 -18.01
N ASN A 677 -32.46 5.90 -18.11
CA ASN A 677 -33.14 4.63 -18.28
C ASN A 677 -32.90 4.12 -19.70
N SER A 678 -32.35 2.91 -19.85
CA SER A 678 -32.23 2.29 -21.17
C SER A 678 -33.65 2.16 -21.76
N ALA A 679 -33.82 2.56 -23.01
CA ALA A 679 -34.99 2.15 -23.77
C ALA A 679 -35.04 0.62 -23.72
N THR A 680 -36.10 0.06 -23.14
CA THR A 680 -36.37 -1.37 -23.25
C THR A 680 -36.50 -1.67 -24.75
N GLU A 681 -35.51 -2.35 -25.32
CA GLU A 681 -35.73 -3.04 -26.58
C GLU A 681 -36.91 -3.99 -26.37
N ASN A 682 -38.01 -3.70 -27.03
CA ASN A 682 -39.16 -4.58 -27.10
C ASN A 682 -38.65 -5.88 -27.74
N PRO A 683 -38.74 -7.02 -27.11
CA PRO A 683 -38.47 -8.29 -27.77
C PRO A 683 -39.53 -8.48 -28.84
N ARG A 684 -39.18 -8.36 -30.12
CA ARG A 684 -39.94 -8.91 -31.21
C ARG A 684 -39.54 -10.36 -31.42
#